data_7ab7a842accc5e4f494b07f7e5bee51a
#
_entry.id   7ab7a842accc5e4f494b07f7e5bee51a
#
_cell.length_a   1.000
_cell.length_b   1.000
_cell.length_c   1.000
_cell.angle_alpha   90.00
_cell.angle_beta   90.00
_cell.angle_gamma   90.00
#
_symmetry.space_group_name_H-M   'P 1'
#
loop_
_entity.id
_entity.type
_entity.pdbx_description
1 polymer ?
#
loop_
_entity_poly.entity_id
_entity_poly.type
_entity_poly.pdbx_seq_one_letter_code
_entity_poly.pdbx_strand_id
1 'polypeptide(L)'
;MSERITLVELDLDRCSNTYGVNPCTASLGVTGSDKCFNCFATCQDQPNYNTEIATARYSTSSAKIPASIDAIPNIASVSIRPTKLELGESIGIRASINITFKDSRFPDSGPEGDRYLSDRNYDPYTRGSYWGKFRARWPYVKGSDIRLIRGDTSQTVAQMETRHFIVEKVAGPDSSGTFTIQCKDALQLADGKQSQAPLISKGALNAAITTGTTSITLIPAGIGNTDYPASGLAQIGGEEVVTFTRSGDVMTIVRGQENTSAAEHDQDSRVQLCINYTGNTVTNIINDLLVNYANVPASFIPLADWTKEDDTYIGRNYSAVIAEPTSVTKLINELLEQTASTIWWDDISKLIRFRVLRAVNSDAAVYDDNIIVGGSFSAVDQPDKRVSQVWTYYGQLSPLEKLDETKNYAATQATIDPESELNFNGVPSIKRIFSRWIPSVGQDAAQTLNDLILARYATPPRLISFNLQRSTFGVTPELGGGYRAESRTIQDFTGATVQLPIQALQIKTSDSSYSILAEEVLYSSTVAPTDPAIKNVTIQENANNITLRTYFDSVWATINPGDTVNISVEDGVTIGSSSTELNALLFGDWPSGITINLTNNGIIVGKGGAGGTGGRIVNETTVQDGSVGSVGGGAINVSLGTAPVINIVNNNFIGGGGGGGGGGGSAVGLFDAGIGGSGFAVVSGGGGGGAAFLGNGSGPGVIDVEYQPSYFIRQGGIGTNASQLVSGAGGILASFTGNLGTVSSGKGGNAGAFGASGSTGDNGSFGIDGGTEFKSNGGAGGAAGFAVDKNGLTVTITNNGTIAGAVIA
;
A
#
# COMPACT_ATOMS: atom_id res chain seq x y z
N MET A 1 -24.08 -22.41 -21.92
CA MET A 1 -23.59 -21.03 -22.09
C MET A 1 -24.06 -20.27 -20.87
N SER A 2 -23.16 -19.60 -20.16
CA SER A 2 -23.55 -18.70 -19.06
C SER A 2 -24.25 -17.47 -19.64
N GLU A 3 -25.34 -17.02 -19.01
CA GLU A 3 -26.07 -15.82 -19.41
C GLU A 3 -25.66 -14.66 -18.50
N ARG A 4 -25.59 -13.44 -19.03
CA ARG A 4 -25.28 -12.23 -18.27
C ARG A 4 -26.40 -11.85 -17.30
N ILE A 5 -26.05 -11.49 -16.08
CA ILE A 5 -26.96 -11.05 -15.04
C ILE A 5 -26.60 -9.63 -14.60
N THR A 6 -27.62 -8.79 -14.44
CA THR A 6 -27.51 -7.49 -13.77
C THR A 6 -28.45 -7.50 -12.57
N LEU A 7 -27.89 -7.25 -11.39
CA LEU A 7 -28.62 -7.11 -10.13
C LEU A 7 -28.42 -5.68 -9.58
N VAL A 8 -29.39 -5.24 -8.79
CA VAL A 8 -29.27 -4.03 -7.97
C VAL A 8 -29.62 -4.41 -6.54
N GLU A 9 -28.81 -4.05 -5.59
CA GLU A 9 -29.09 -4.17 -4.17
C GLU A 9 -29.25 -2.79 -3.55
N LEU A 10 -30.29 -2.62 -2.76
CA LEU A 10 -30.60 -1.40 -2.02
C LEU A 10 -30.70 -1.73 -0.53
N ASP A 11 -29.90 -1.05 0.28
CA ASP A 11 -29.93 -1.20 1.73
C ASP A 11 -31.04 -0.33 2.32
N LEU A 12 -31.95 -1.00 3.03
CA LEU A 12 -33.13 -0.40 3.66
C LEU A 12 -33.00 -0.47 5.17
N ASP A 13 -33.27 0.65 5.81
CA ASP A 13 -33.34 0.74 7.25
C ASP A 13 -34.63 0.09 7.77
N ARG A 14 -34.48 -0.93 8.64
CA ARG A 14 -35.57 -1.61 9.31
C ARG A 14 -35.36 -1.65 10.81
N CYS A 15 -36.46 -1.81 11.56
CA CYS A 15 -36.39 -2.02 12.99
C CYS A 15 -36.20 -3.52 13.32
N SER A 16 -35.16 -3.84 14.10
CA SER A 16 -34.92 -5.19 14.59
C SER A 16 -35.89 -5.59 15.73
N ASN A 17 -36.48 -4.60 16.43
CA ASN A 17 -37.39 -4.85 17.55
C ASN A 17 -38.67 -5.52 17.11
N THR A 18 -39.22 -6.36 17.96
CA THR A 18 -40.55 -6.92 17.81
C THR A 18 -41.60 -5.97 18.39
N TYR A 19 -42.64 -5.68 17.63
CA TYR A 19 -43.74 -4.81 18.06
C TYR A 19 -44.32 -5.25 19.39
N GLY A 20 -44.45 -4.35 20.35
CA GLY A 20 -45.00 -4.59 21.67
C GLY A 20 -44.15 -5.45 22.60
N VAL A 21 -42.87 -5.71 22.26
CA VAL A 21 -41.92 -6.45 23.08
C VAL A 21 -40.76 -5.51 23.44
N ASN A 22 -40.45 -5.39 24.74
CA ASN A 22 -39.35 -4.53 25.23
C ASN A 22 -38.08 -4.74 24.37
N PRO A 23 -37.40 -3.69 23.87
CA PRO A 23 -37.61 -2.28 24.23
C PRO A 23 -38.73 -1.53 23.50
N CYS A 24 -39.43 -2.12 22.50
CA CYS A 24 -40.55 -1.48 21.84
C CYS A 24 -41.77 -1.42 22.77
N THR A 25 -42.20 -0.22 23.12
CA THR A 25 -43.34 0.05 24.01
C THR A 25 -44.69 0.25 23.28
N ALA A 26 -44.67 0.18 21.93
CA ALA A 26 -45.86 0.32 21.12
C ALA A 26 -46.89 -0.77 21.44
N SER A 27 -48.21 -0.41 21.50
CA SER A 27 -49.29 -1.36 21.71
C SER A 27 -50.54 -0.97 20.93
N LEU A 28 -51.27 -1.97 20.43
CA LEU A 28 -52.55 -1.74 19.73
C LEU A 28 -53.56 -1.03 20.64
N GLY A 29 -54.31 -0.09 20.08
CA GLY A 29 -55.29 0.68 20.83
C GLY A 29 -54.73 1.85 21.66
N VAL A 30 -53.45 1.88 21.92
CA VAL A 30 -52.75 2.97 22.61
C VAL A 30 -51.95 3.86 21.61
N THR A 31 -51.16 3.23 20.75
CA THR A 31 -50.33 3.93 19.75
C THR A 31 -50.87 3.84 18.32
N GLY A 32 -51.81 2.94 18.07
CA GLY A 32 -52.45 2.76 16.74
C GLY A 32 -53.26 1.49 16.65
N SER A 33 -54.12 1.42 15.63
CA SER A 33 -54.98 0.27 15.36
C SER A 33 -54.26 -0.91 14.71
N ASP A 34 -53.16 -0.67 14.02
CA ASP A 34 -52.35 -1.66 13.32
C ASP A 34 -50.90 -1.63 13.77
N LYS A 35 -50.20 -2.76 13.72
CA LYS A 35 -48.75 -2.83 13.92
C LYS A 35 -48.02 -2.02 12.85
N CYS A 36 -46.86 -1.46 13.22
CA CYS A 36 -45.96 -0.76 12.27
C CYS A 36 -45.46 -1.70 11.14
N PHE A 37 -44.78 -1.15 10.11
CA PHE A 37 -44.16 -1.93 9.01
C PHE A 37 -42.64 -2.12 9.22
N ASN A 38 -42.15 -2.04 10.46
CA ASN A 38 -40.76 -2.14 10.84
C ASN A 38 -39.84 -1.17 10.09
N CYS A 39 -40.34 -0.03 9.67
CA CYS A 39 -39.57 1.07 9.10
C CYS A 39 -39.78 2.36 9.90
N PHE A 40 -38.77 3.25 9.92
CA PHE A 40 -38.82 4.45 10.78
C PHE A 40 -40.05 5.32 10.55
N ALA A 41 -40.44 5.52 9.31
CA ALA A 41 -41.61 6.36 8.96
C ALA A 41 -42.96 5.80 9.50
N THR A 42 -43.04 4.51 9.77
CA THR A 42 -44.24 3.88 10.33
C THR A 42 -44.10 3.50 11.80
N CYS A 43 -42.95 3.79 12.42
CA CYS A 43 -42.64 3.44 13.80
C CYS A 43 -43.52 4.23 14.75
N GLN A 44 -44.19 3.51 15.69
CA GLN A 44 -45.06 4.06 16.72
C GLN A 44 -44.33 4.29 18.04
N ASP A 45 -43.01 3.98 18.09
CA ASP A 45 -42.13 4.14 19.25
C ASP A 45 -40.71 4.52 18.75
N GLN A 46 -40.62 5.68 18.11
CA GLN A 46 -39.38 6.14 17.49
C GLN A 46 -38.18 6.25 18.44
N PRO A 47 -38.32 6.66 19.72
CA PRO A 47 -37.21 6.72 20.65
C PRO A 47 -36.51 5.37 20.91
N ASN A 48 -37.22 4.25 20.76
CA ASN A 48 -36.73 2.90 20.93
C ASN A 48 -36.48 2.17 19.59
N TYR A 49 -36.49 2.92 18.47
CA TYR A 49 -36.19 2.35 17.15
C TYR A 49 -34.77 1.82 17.11
N ASN A 50 -34.60 0.54 16.78
CA ASN A 50 -33.30 -0.10 16.68
C ASN A 50 -33.02 -0.51 15.23
N THR A 51 -32.09 0.20 14.56
CA THR A 51 -31.79 0.04 13.14
C THR A 51 -31.15 -1.31 12.83
N GLU A 52 -31.70 -1.99 11.85
CA GLU A 52 -31.12 -3.16 11.18
C GLU A 52 -31.19 -2.92 9.67
N ILE A 53 -30.12 -3.25 8.94
CA ILE A 53 -30.10 -3.11 7.50
C ILE A 53 -30.66 -4.37 6.84
N ALA A 54 -31.72 -4.19 6.05
CA ALA A 54 -32.26 -5.22 5.18
C ALA A 54 -31.94 -4.89 3.72
N THR A 55 -31.30 -5.82 3.01
CA THR A 55 -30.94 -5.64 1.61
C THR A 55 -32.03 -6.15 0.67
N ALA A 56 -32.67 -5.26 -0.04
CA ALA A 56 -33.59 -5.60 -1.13
C ALA A 56 -32.79 -5.81 -2.42
N ARG A 57 -33.02 -6.94 -3.13
CA ARG A 57 -32.29 -7.26 -4.37
C ARG A 57 -33.27 -7.31 -5.55
N TYR A 58 -32.85 -6.67 -6.64
CA TYR A 58 -33.62 -6.55 -7.86
C TYR A 58 -32.85 -7.11 -9.05
N SER A 59 -33.55 -7.60 -10.07
CA SER A 59 -32.94 -8.09 -11.31
C SER A 59 -33.65 -7.58 -12.54
N THR A 60 -33.01 -7.74 -13.72
CA THR A 60 -33.65 -7.48 -14.99
C THR A 60 -34.75 -8.52 -15.24
N SER A 61 -35.87 -8.09 -15.76
CA SER A 61 -37.05 -8.96 -15.97
C SER A 61 -36.85 -10.08 -17.00
N SER A 62 -35.79 -9.97 -17.83
CA SER A 62 -35.44 -10.95 -18.87
C SER A 62 -34.36 -11.94 -18.40
N ALA A 63 -33.78 -11.76 -17.23
CA ALA A 63 -32.68 -12.59 -16.76
C ALA A 63 -33.18 -13.96 -16.28
N LYS A 64 -32.48 -15.00 -16.67
CA LYS A 64 -32.63 -16.34 -16.10
C LYS A 64 -31.80 -16.46 -14.84
N ILE A 65 -32.35 -16.10 -13.71
CA ILE A 65 -31.66 -16.07 -12.43
C ILE A 65 -31.59 -17.46 -11.81
N PRO A 66 -30.42 -17.93 -11.34
CA PRO A 66 -30.28 -19.16 -10.58
C PRO A 66 -31.19 -19.14 -9.34
N ALA A 67 -31.79 -20.28 -8.97
CA ALA A 67 -32.65 -20.40 -7.79
C ALA A 67 -31.96 -20.05 -6.46
N SER A 68 -30.65 -20.02 -6.44
CA SER A 68 -29.85 -19.58 -5.29
C SER A 68 -29.82 -18.05 -5.09
N ILE A 69 -30.28 -17.28 -6.07
CA ILE A 69 -30.30 -15.80 -6.03
C ILE A 69 -31.75 -15.35 -5.93
N ASP A 70 -32.16 -14.92 -4.74
CA ASP A 70 -33.48 -14.32 -4.54
C ASP A 70 -33.43 -12.85 -5.00
N ALA A 71 -34.25 -12.49 -6.00
CA ALA A 71 -34.29 -11.12 -6.54
C ALA A 71 -35.64 -10.82 -7.20
N ILE A 72 -36.15 -9.61 -7.05
CA ILE A 72 -37.40 -9.14 -7.68
C ILE A 72 -37.08 -8.72 -9.13
N PRO A 73 -37.74 -9.34 -10.14
CA PRO A 73 -37.43 -9.10 -11.56
C PRO A 73 -38.13 -7.85 -12.11
N ASN A 74 -37.81 -6.69 -11.60
CA ASN A 74 -38.49 -5.43 -11.95
C ASN A 74 -37.57 -4.34 -12.52
N ILE A 75 -36.25 -4.59 -12.72
CA ILE A 75 -35.37 -3.66 -13.41
C ILE A 75 -35.75 -3.60 -14.90
N ALA A 76 -36.05 -2.40 -15.38
CA ALA A 76 -36.30 -2.14 -16.80
C ALA A 76 -35.01 -1.72 -17.54
N SER A 77 -34.21 -0.85 -16.93
CA SER A 77 -32.96 -0.41 -17.52
C SER A 77 -32.00 0.17 -16.46
N VAL A 78 -30.70 0.10 -16.77
CA VAL A 78 -29.62 0.74 -15.99
C VAL A 78 -28.76 1.56 -16.93
N SER A 79 -28.62 2.86 -16.66
CA SER A 79 -27.74 3.76 -17.39
C SER A 79 -26.63 4.24 -16.47
N ILE A 80 -25.39 4.10 -16.91
CA ILE A 80 -24.20 4.47 -16.14
C ILE A 80 -23.50 5.62 -16.86
N ARG A 81 -23.17 6.68 -16.11
CA ARG A 81 -22.21 7.70 -16.48
C ARG A 81 -20.95 7.45 -15.65
N PRO A 82 -19.84 7.04 -16.26
CA PRO A 82 -18.59 6.80 -15.51
C PRO A 82 -17.96 8.10 -15.04
N THR A 83 -17.09 8.00 -14.04
CA THR A 83 -16.22 9.10 -13.60
C THR A 83 -15.34 9.55 -14.77
N LYS A 84 -15.16 10.88 -14.90
CA LYS A 84 -14.14 11.47 -15.78
C LYS A 84 -13.25 12.38 -14.95
N LEU A 85 -11.96 12.09 -14.91
CA LEU A 85 -10.97 12.89 -14.21
C LEU A 85 -10.68 14.20 -14.95
N GLU A 86 -10.43 15.25 -14.19
CA GLU A 86 -9.83 16.51 -14.62
C GLU A 86 -8.53 16.67 -13.84
N LEU A 87 -7.46 16.15 -14.44
CA LEU A 87 -6.20 15.95 -13.76
C LEU A 87 -5.52 17.28 -13.39
N GLY A 88 -5.25 17.50 -12.10
CA GLY A 88 -4.61 18.71 -11.59
C GLY A 88 -5.44 19.98 -11.76
N GLU A 89 -6.77 19.87 -11.84
CA GLU A 89 -7.68 21.02 -12.00
C GLU A 89 -8.86 20.96 -11.01
N SER A 90 -9.53 19.79 -10.94
CA SER A 90 -10.73 19.64 -10.11
C SER A 90 -11.05 18.18 -9.84
N ILE A 91 -12.07 17.92 -9.02
CA ILE A 91 -12.60 16.56 -8.79
C ILE A 91 -13.13 15.92 -10.09
N GLY A 92 -13.37 16.71 -11.13
CA GLY A 92 -13.89 16.26 -12.41
C GLY A 92 -15.38 15.86 -12.36
N ILE A 93 -15.79 15.05 -13.35
CA ILE A 93 -17.18 14.56 -13.46
C ILE A 93 -17.32 13.28 -12.64
N ARG A 94 -18.25 13.26 -11.72
CA ARG A 94 -18.54 12.12 -10.83
C ARG A 94 -19.36 11.05 -11.52
N ALA A 95 -19.13 9.80 -11.10
CA ALA A 95 -19.97 8.69 -11.54
C ALA A 95 -21.42 8.86 -11.10
N SER A 96 -22.34 8.45 -11.95
CA SER A 96 -23.74 8.36 -11.61
C SER A 96 -24.40 7.18 -12.30
N ILE A 97 -25.41 6.62 -11.66
CA ILE A 97 -26.28 5.61 -12.27
C ILE A 97 -27.73 6.07 -12.18
N ASN A 98 -28.47 5.74 -13.21
CA ASN A 98 -29.90 5.91 -13.25
C ASN A 98 -30.55 4.54 -13.49
N ILE A 99 -31.33 4.08 -12.53
CA ILE A 99 -31.99 2.76 -12.57
C ILE A 99 -33.46 2.98 -12.71
N THR A 100 -34.02 2.41 -13.76
CA THR A 100 -35.46 2.46 -14.03
C THR A 100 -36.07 1.11 -13.71
N PHE A 101 -37.12 1.11 -12.91
CA PHE A 101 -37.88 -0.06 -12.51
C PHE A 101 -39.29 0.00 -13.06
N LYS A 102 -39.89 -1.18 -13.22
CA LYS A 102 -41.34 -1.35 -13.46
C LYS A 102 -42.04 -1.66 -12.16
N ASP A 103 -43.15 -0.98 -11.93
CA ASP A 103 -44.00 -1.23 -10.77
C ASP A 103 -44.88 -2.46 -11.01
N SER A 104 -45.16 -3.20 -9.96
CA SER A 104 -45.97 -4.41 -10.00
C SER A 104 -46.74 -4.60 -8.71
N ARG A 105 -47.75 -5.49 -8.71
CA ARG A 105 -48.37 -5.94 -7.46
C ARG A 105 -47.37 -6.72 -6.61
N PHE A 106 -47.49 -6.60 -5.31
CA PHE A 106 -46.54 -7.18 -4.37
C PHE A 106 -47.20 -7.82 -3.17
N PRO A 107 -46.90 -9.10 -2.88
CA PRO A 107 -47.52 -9.86 -1.79
C PRO A 107 -46.99 -9.49 -0.39
N ASP A 108 -46.13 -8.51 -0.25
CA ASP A 108 -45.49 -8.10 1.01
C ASP A 108 -44.62 -9.19 1.68
N SER A 109 -44.08 -10.10 0.89
CA SER A 109 -43.12 -11.11 1.33
C SER A 109 -41.66 -10.68 1.07
N GLY A 110 -40.72 -11.38 1.68
CA GLY A 110 -39.25 -11.09 1.51
C GLY A 110 -38.69 -10.08 2.53
N PRO A 111 -37.41 -9.71 2.37
CA PRO A 111 -36.71 -8.82 3.31
C PRO A 111 -37.35 -7.45 3.46
N GLU A 112 -37.93 -6.90 2.38
CA GLU A 112 -38.62 -5.61 2.36
C GLU A 112 -40.14 -5.76 2.65
N GLY A 113 -40.63 -6.96 2.85
CA GLY A 113 -42.02 -7.28 3.11
C GLY A 113 -42.53 -6.87 4.52
N ASP A 114 -43.80 -7.14 4.77
CA ASP A 114 -44.41 -6.87 6.05
C ASP A 114 -44.21 -8.04 7.03
N ARG A 115 -43.43 -7.82 8.10
CA ARG A 115 -43.18 -8.83 9.16
C ARG A 115 -44.45 -9.30 9.86
N TYR A 116 -45.49 -8.45 9.88
CA TYR A 116 -46.76 -8.73 10.55
C TYR A 116 -47.88 -8.99 9.55
N LEU A 117 -47.58 -9.54 8.39
CA LEU A 117 -48.52 -9.80 7.31
C LEU A 117 -49.72 -10.69 7.76
N SER A 118 -49.47 -11.68 8.60
CA SER A 118 -50.50 -12.55 9.17
C SER A 118 -51.53 -11.81 10.03
N ASP A 119 -51.20 -10.64 10.53
CA ASP A 119 -52.07 -9.86 11.41
C ASP A 119 -52.88 -8.79 10.62
N ARG A 120 -52.69 -8.73 9.30
CA ARG A 120 -53.39 -7.77 8.45
C ARG A 120 -54.78 -8.28 8.00
N ASN A 121 -55.78 -7.39 8.05
CA ASN A 121 -57.16 -7.69 7.61
C ASN A 121 -57.36 -7.44 6.12
N TYR A 122 -56.31 -7.50 5.28
CA TYR A 122 -56.39 -7.26 3.84
C TYR A 122 -55.39 -8.13 3.07
N ASP A 123 -55.73 -8.41 1.81
CA ASP A 123 -54.75 -9.04 0.90
C ASP A 123 -53.77 -7.99 0.36
N PRO A 124 -52.47 -8.07 0.68
CA PRO A 124 -51.48 -7.12 0.26
C PRO A 124 -51.25 -7.10 -1.25
N TYR A 125 -51.54 -8.20 -1.96
CA TYR A 125 -51.40 -8.30 -3.42
C TYR A 125 -52.43 -7.44 -4.18
N THR A 126 -53.61 -7.23 -3.59
CA THR A 126 -54.66 -6.38 -4.17
C THR A 126 -54.57 -4.91 -3.71
N ARG A 127 -53.77 -4.63 -2.68
CA ARG A 127 -53.71 -3.32 -2.03
C ARG A 127 -52.39 -2.59 -2.30
N GLY A 128 -52.39 -1.78 -3.36
CA GLY A 128 -51.24 -0.99 -3.77
C GLY A 128 -50.26 -1.79 -4.62
N SER A 129 -49.22 -1.11 -5.00
CA SER A 129 -48.10 -1.65 -5.80
C SER A 129 -46.80 -1.69 -5.00
N TYR A 130 -45.78 -2.37 -5.50
CA TYR A 130 -44.46 -2.49 -4.85
C TYR A 130 -43.85 -1.11 -4.56
N TRP A 131 -43.66 -0.30 -5.60
CA TRP A 131 -43.03 0.99 -5.46
C TRP A 131 -43.90 2.03 -4.76
N GLY A 132 -45.22 1.90 -4.84
CA GLY A 132 -46.14 2.70 -4.06
C GLY A 132 -45.98 2.47 -2.56
N LYS A 133 -45.97 1.18 -2.13
CA LYS A 133 -45.72 0.79 -0.73
C LYS A 133 -44.30 1.20 -0.29
N PHE A 134 -43.30 1.00 -1.15
CA PHE A 134 -41.94 1.39 -0.89
C PHE A 134 -41.83 2.86 -0.52
N ARG A 135 -42.42 3.74 -1.35
CA ARG A 135 -42.41 5.19 -1.10
C ARG A 135 -43.04 5.60 0.23
N ALA A 136 -44.08 4.89 0.63
CA ALA A 136 -44.77 5.15 1.90
C ALA A 136 -43.96 4.66 3.11
N ARG A 137 -43.25 3.53 2.97
CA ARG A 137 -42.49 2.92 4.05
C ARG A 137 -41.07 3.55 4.23
N TRP A 138 -40.41 3.88 3.13
CA TRP A 138 -39.07 4.45 3.10
C TRP A 138 -39.02 5.82 2.38
N PRO A 139 -39.71 6.84 2.91
CA PRO A 139 -39.64 8.18 2.30
C PRO A 139 -38.29 8.86 2.39
N TYR A 140 -37.39 8.39 3.30
CA TYR A 140 -36.10 8.95 3.62
C TYR A 140 -34.93 8.13 3.03
N VAL A 141 -35.14 7.48 1.89
CA VAL A 141 -34.15 6.60 1.24
C VAL A 141 -32.94 7.36 0.65
N LYS A 142 -32.99 8.68 0.57
CA LYS A 142 -31.83 9.48 0.14
C LYS A 142 -30.65 9.27 1.08
N GLY A 143 -29.48 8.98 0.52
CA GLY A 143 -28.25 8.68 1.28
C GLY A 143 -28.03 7.20 1.55
N SER A 144 -29.00 6.31 1.23
CA SER A 144 -28.83 4.87 1.39
C SER A 144 -27.82 4.31 0.39
N ASP A 145 -27.08 3.29 0.83
CA ASP A 145 -26.15 2.54 -0.04
C ASP A 145 -26.96 1.74 -1.08
N ILE A 146 -26.52 1.79 -2.32
CA ILE A 146 -27.03 1.00 -3.41
C ILE A 146 -25.88 0.40 -4.22
N ARG A 147 -26.00 -0.86 -4.59
CA ARG A 147 -24.99 -1.60 -5.33
C ARG A 147 -25.50 -2.04 -6.68
N LEU A 148 -24.71 -1.81 -7.72
CA LEU A 148 -24.91 -2.40 -9.04
C LEU A 148 -23.98 -3.60 -9.17
N ILE A 149 -24.57 -4.80 -9.39
CA ILE A 149 -23.84 -6.05 -9.46
C ILE A 149 -24.00 -6.65 -10.87
N ARG A 150 -22.89 -6.99 -11.49
CA ARG A 150 -22.83 -7.56 -12.84
C ARG A 150 -21.97 -8.80 -12.87
N GLY A 151 -22.52 -9.85 -13.49
CA GLY A 151 -21.84 -11.13 -13.61
C GLY A 151 -22.53 -12.05 -14.60
N ASP A 152 -22.43 -13.33 -14.39
CA ASP A 152 -23.10 -14.35 -15.18
C ASP A 152 -23.67 -15.49 -14.30
N THR A 153 -24.51 -16.34 -14.90
CA THR A 153 -25.23 -17.42 -14.20
C THR A 153 -24.34 -18.50 -13.60
N SER A 154 -23.05 -18.53 -13.91
CA SER A 154 -22.08 -19.48 -13.33
C SER A 154 -21.43 -18.98 -12.05
N GLN A 155 -21.61 -17.70 -11.73
CA GLN A 155 -20.99 -17.03 -10.57
C GLN A 155 -21.96 -16.93 -9.39
N THR A 156 -21.43 -16.98 -8.17
CA THR A 156 -22.14 -16.52 -6.98
C THR A 156 -22.17 -15.00 -6.95
N VAL A 157 -23.12 -14.39 -6.24
CA VAL A 157 -23.20 -12.91 -6.11
C VAL A 157 -21.88 -12.31 -5.61
N ALA A 158 -21.19 -12.99 -4.68
CA ALA A 158 -19.89 -12.54 -4.15
C ALA A 158 -18.75 -12.56 -5.18
N GLN A 159 -18.86 -13.34 -6.25
CA GLN A 159 -17.88 -13.41 -7.35
C GLN A 159 -18.16 -12.40 -8.47
N MET A 160 -19.33 -11.75 -8.43
CA MET A 160 -19.73 -10.78 -9.45
C MET A 160 -19.10 -9.41 -9.18
N GLU A 161 -18.87 -8.63 -10.25
CA GLU A 161 -18.41 -7.25 -10.13
C GLU A 161 -19.46 -6.39 -9.42
N THR A 162 -19.12 -5.84 -8.27
CA THR A 162 -20.00 -4.98 -7.46
C THR A 162 -19.51 -3.55 -7.49
N ARG A 163 -20.40 -2.60 -7.82
CA ARG A 163 -20.12 -1.16 -7.83
C ARG A 163 -21.02 -0.44 -6.83
N HIS A 164 -20.44 0.42 -6.02
CA HIS A 164 -21.07 1.10 -4.89
C HIS A 164 -21.44 2.54 -5.22
N PHE A 165 -22.68 2.89 -4.93
CA PHE A 165 -23.25 4.24 -5.13
C PHE A 165 -24.12 4.63 -3.95
N ILE A 166 -24.52 5.91 -3.90
CA ILE A 166 -25.43 6.48 -2.90
C ILE A 166 -26.68 7.02 -3.60
N VAL A 167 -27.87 6.72 -3.05
CA VAL A 167 -29.12 7.23 -3.56
C VAL A 167 -29.18 8.76 -3.41
N GLU A 168 -29.32 9.46 -4.54
CA GLU A 168 -29.50 10.91 -4.56
C GLU A 168 -30.98 11.32 -4.60
N LYS A 169 -31.75 10.67 -5.49
CA LYS A 169 -33.14 11.03 -5.74
C LYS A 169 -33.94 9.85 -6.22
N VAL A 170 -35.20 9.78 -5.82
CA VAL A 170 -36.20 8.84 -6.33
C VAL A 170 -37.37 9.57 -7.00
N ALA A 171 -37.93 9.02 -8.04
CA ALA A 171 -39.08 9.55 -8.76
C ALA A 171 -40.04 8.45 -9.14
N GLY A 172 -41.36 8.73 -9.12
CA GLY A 172 -42.40 7.75 -9.42
C GLY A 172 -42.94 7.07 -8.16
N PRO A 173 -43.70 5.92 -8.28
CA PRO A 173 -44.20 5.42 -9.56
C PRO A 173 -45.14 6.40 -10.26
N ASP A 174 -45.00 6.50 -11.58
CA ASP A 174 -45.89 7.29 -12.42
C ASP A 174 -47.09 6.46 -12.92
N SER A 175 -47.98 7.07 -13.69
CA SER A 175 -49.17 6.40 -14.25
C SER A 175 -48.82 5.25 -15.22
N SER A 176 -47.62 5.19 -15.75
CA SER A 176 -47.11 4.09 -16.57
C SER A 176 -46.48 2.95 -15.76
N GLY A 177 -46.45 3.06 -14.44
CA GLY A 177 -45.80 2.14 -13.52
C GLY A 177 -44.26 2.24 -13.61
N THR A 178 -43.71 3.42 -13.93
CA THR A 178 -42.25 3.64 -13.98
C THR A 178 -41.78 4.27 -12.66
N PHE A 179 -40.77 3.65 -12.04
CA PHE A 179 -40.04 4.18 -10.87
C PHE A 179 -38.57 4.29 -11.18
N THR A 180 -37.95 5.38 -10.75
CA THR A 180 -36.55 5.67 -11.05
C THR A 180 -35.81 6.02 -9.80
N ILE A 181 -34.63 5.41 -9.63
CA ILE A 181 -33.61 5.77 -8.61
C ILE A 181 -32.40 6.36 -9.32
N GLN A 182 -32.06 7.60 -8.98
CA GLN A 182 -30.84 8.27 -9.41
C GLN A 182 -29.83 8.21 -8.29
N CYS A 183 -28.61 7.77 -8.60
CA CYS A 183 -27.52 7.61 -7.63
C CYS A 183 -26.26 8.26 -8.13
N LYS A 184 -25.44 8.69 -7.19
CA LYS A 184 -24.11 9.25 -7.43
C LYS A 184 -23.08 8.53 -6.58
N ASP A 185 -21.81 8.85 -6.81
CA ASP A 185 -20.72 8.42 -5.97
C ASP A 185 -20.71 9.12 -4.60
N ALA A 186 -19.87 8.63 -3.66
CA ALA A 186 -19.82 9.16 -2.30
C ALA A 186 -19.32 10.61 -2.21
N LEU A 187 -18.54 11.09 -3.19
CA LEU A 187 -18.06 12.48 -3.21
C LEU A 187 -19.18 13.50 -3.39
N GLN A 188 -20.41 13.06 -3.79
CA GLN A 188 -21.56 13.98 -3.79
C GLN A 188 -21.86 14.58 -2.41
N LEU A 189 -21.43 13.94 -1.31
CA LEU A 189 -21.62 14.47 0.03
C LEU A 189 -20.89 15.81 0.20
N ALA A 190 -19.77 16.02 -0.49
CA ALA A 190 -19.03 17.28 -0.50
C ALA A 190 -19.72 18.40 -1.29
N ASP A 191 -20.70 18.08 -2.16
CA ASP A 191 -21.48 19.07 -2.94
C ASP A 191 -22.66 19.68 -2.18
N GLY A 192 -22.94 19.17 -0.98
CA GLY A 192 -24.07 19.63 -0.18
C GLY A 192 -24.01 21.15 0.10
N LYS A 193 -25.15 21.86 0.05
CA LYS A 193 -25.21 23.27 0.46
C LYS A 193 -24.74 23.48 1.91
N GLN A 194 -24.77 22.42 2.72
CA GLN A 194 -24.30 22.42 4.12
C GLN A 194 -22.83 21.99 4.25
N SER A 195 -22.21 21.51 3.18
CA SER A 195 -20.80 21.10 3.15
C SER A 195 -19.92 22.33 2.94
N GLN A 196 -19.78 23.12 3.99
CA GLN A 196 -19.00 24.36 4.03
C GLN A 196 -17.96 24.31 5.13
N ALA A 197 -16.81 24.86 4.88
CA ALA A 197 -15.71 24.97 5.82
C ALA A 197 -15.23 26.45 5.89
N PRO A 198 -15.21 27.07 7.08
CA PRO A 198 -15.79 26.62 8.33
C PRO A 198 -17.33 26.47 8.26
N LEU A 199 -17.89 25.75 9.22
CA LEU A 199 -19.35 25.72 9.40
C LEU A 199 -19.86 27.14 9.74
N ILE A 200 -21.09 27.43 9.33
CA ILE A 200 -21.71 28.71 9.65
C ILE A 200 -21.91 28.83 11.17
N SER A 201 -21.21 29.78 11.81
CA SER A 201 -21.43 30.10 13.22
C SER A 201 -22.66 30.98 13.39
N LYS A 202 -23.43 30.69 14.45
CA LYS A 202 -24.69 31.38 14.74
C LYS A 202 -24.53 32.48 15.78
N GLY A 203 -23.32 32.71 16.31
CA GLY A 203 -23.01 33.70 17.31
C GLY A 203 -22.92 35.12 16.74
N ALA A 204 -23.36 36.09 17.54
CA ALA A 204 -23.24 37.51 17.26
C ALA A 204 -22.83 38.28 18.53
N LEU A 205 -22.42 39.54 18.40
CA LEU A 205 -22.07 40.42 19.50
C LEU A 205 -23.31 40.80 20.32
N ASN A 206 -23.23 40.63 21.65
CA ASN A 206 -24.29 41.06 22.56
C ASN A 206 -24.40 42.60 22.68
N ALA A 207 -23.33 43.35 22.41
CA ALA A 207 -23.27 44.81 22.44
C ALA A 207 -22.25 45.32 21.42
N ALA A 208 -22.39 46.57 21.00
CA ALA A 208 -21.42 47.24 20.14
C ALA A 208 -20.05 47.32 20.85
N ILE A 209 -18.98 47.20 20.06
CA ILE A 209 -17.59 47.22 20.54
C ILE A 209 -16.77 48.31 19.82
N THR A 210 -15.81 48.90 20.56
CA THR A 210 -14.84 49.84 20.02
C THR A 210 -13.55 49.14 19.63
N THR A 211 -12.65 49.84 18.94
CA THR A 211 -11.32 49.34 18.56
C THR A 211 -10.47 48.85 19.74
N GLY A 212 -10.68 49.35 20.96
CA GLY A 212 -9.95 48.96 22.18
C GLY A 212 -10.59 47.82 22.98
N THR A 213 -11.74 47.32 22.59
CA THR A 213 -12.44 46.25 23.32
C THR A 213 -11.71 44.92 23.19
N THR A 214 -11.38 44.27 24.33
CA THR A 214 -10.66 43.01 24.40
C THR A 214 -11.48 41.87 25.00
N SER A 215 -12.72 42.09 25.40
CA SER A 215 -13.65 41.11 25.91
C SER A 215 -15.02 41.31 25.29
N ILE A 216 -15.59 40.27 24.73
CA ILE A 216 -16.91 40.28 24.08
C ILE A 216 -17.79 39.17 24.66
N THR A 217 -19.10 39.38 24.63
CA THR A 217 -20.07 38.34 25.00
C THR A 217 -20.89 37.97 23.76
N LEU A 218 -21.06 36.68 23.54
CA LEU A 218 -21.83 36.15 22.41
C LEU A 218 -23.31 35.99 22.75
N ILE A 219 -24.15 36.12 21.74
CA ILE A 219 -25.58 35.77 21.75
C ILE A 219 -25.88 34.80 20.59
N PRO A 220 -26.92 33.95 20.72
CA PRO A 220 -27.75 33.69 21.89
C PRO A 220 -27.01 33.00 23.04
N ALA A 221 -27.55 33.05 24.26
CA ALA A 221 -26.95 32.41 25.43
C ALA A 221 -26.69 30.92 25.20
N GLY A 222 -25.50 30.44 25.58
CA GLY A 222 -25.03 29.07 25.39
C GLY A 222 -24.34 28.82 24.04
N ILE A 223 -24.35 29.77 23.09
CA ILE A 223 -23.80 29.61 21.75
C ILE A 223 -22.29 29.40 21.77
N GLY A 224 -21.59 30.02 22.75
CA GLY A 224 -20.15 29.81 22.88
C GLY A 224 -19.80 28.34 23.02
N ASN A 225 -20.54 27.56 23.80
CA ASN A 225 -20.27 26.15 24.05
C ASN A 225 -20.64 25.24 22.87
N THR A 226 -21.52 25.64 21.95
CA THR A 226 -22.00 24.84 20.84
C THR A 226 -21.23 25.09 19.55
N ASP A 227 -20.91 26.34 19.24
CA ASP A 227 -20.40 26.75 17.93
C ASP A 227 -18.89 27.10 17.95
N TYR A 228 -18.27 27.28 19.14
CA TYR A 228 -16.89 27.73 19.23
C TYR A 228 -16.04 26.80 20.11
N PRO A 229 -14.79 26.48 19.71
CA PRO A 229 -13.83 25.81 20.57
C PRO A 229 -13.38 26.73 21.74
N ALA A 230 -12.59 26.21 22.69
CA ALA A 230 -12.07 26.99 23.80
C ALA A 230 -11.14 28.12 23.37
N SER A 231 -10.49 28.03 22.25
CA SER A 231 -9.61 29.02 21.62
C SER A 231 -9.56 28.85 20.11
N GLY A 232 -9.22 29.91 19.39
CA GLY A 232 -9.11 29.88 17.93
C GLY A 232 -9.04 31.28 17.31
N LEU A 233 -9.36 31.30 16.01
CA LEU A 233 -9.55 32.51 15.22
C LEU A 233 -11.04 32.69 14.91
N ALA A 234 -11.50 33.92 14.95
CA ALA A 234 -12.85 34.31 14.51
C ALA A 234 -12.78 35.61 13.73
N GLN A 235 -13.69 35.79 12.78
CA GLN A 235 -13.90 37.09 12.14
C GLN A 235 -15.15 37.75 12.71
N ILE A 236 -15.12 39.08 12.83
CA ILE A 236 -16.22 39.90 13.33
C ILE A 236 -16.70 40.81 12.21
N GLY A 237 -18.00 40.77 11.89
CA GLY A 237 -18.63 41.65 10.92
C GLY A 237 -18.15 41.49 9.46
N GLY A 238 -17.27 40.58 9.14
CA GLY A 238 -16.64 40.47 7.81
C GLY A 238 -15.49 41.46 7.59
N GLU A 239 -15.02 42.15 8.63
CA GLU A 239 -14.04 43.24 8.51
C GLU A 239 -12.78 43.01 9.32
N GLU A 240 -12.85 42.24 10.40
CA GLU A 240 -11.73 42.02 11.31
C GLU A 240 -11.57 40.53 11.69
N VAL A 241 -10.33 40.05 11.74
CA VAL A 241 -9.98 38.75 12.32
C VAL A 241 -9.40 38.96 13.72
N VAL A 242 -9.82 38.14 14.67
CA VAL A 242 -9.36 38.13 16.04
C VAL A 242 -8.94 36.75 16.49
N THR A 243 -7.91 36.63 17.33
CA THR A 243 -7.70 35.43 18.11
C THR A 243 -8.56 35.49 19.36
N PHE A 244 -9.05 34.35 19.83
CA PHE A 244 -9.84 34.31 21.04
C PHE A 244 -9.51 33.15 21.97
N THR A 245 -9.79 33.36 23.25
CA THR A 245 -10.01 32.30 24.25
C THR A 245 -11.36 32.55 24.89
N ARG A 246 -12.13 31.49 25.22
CA ARG A 246 -13.46 31.67 25.79
C ARG A 246 -13.74 30.86 27.05
N SER A 247 -14.65 31.39 27.87
CA SER A 247 -15.31 30.68 28.96
C SER A 247 -16.81 30.92 28.87
N GLY A 248 -17.58 29.89 28.55
CA GLY A 248 -19.00 30.07 28.22
C GLY A 248 -19.16 30.92 26.96
N ASP A 249 -20.01 31.94 27.03
CA ASP A 249 -20.27 32.89 25.94
C ASP A 249 -19.33 34.12 25.95
N VAL A 250 -18.45 34.23 26.95
CA VAL A 250 -17.49 35.35 27.05
C VAL A 250 -16.20 34.93 26.33
N MET A 251 -15.78 35.75 25.37
CA MET A 251 -14.50 35.63 24.66
C MET A 251 -13.56 36.76 25.06
N THR A 252 -12.33 36.40 25.44
CA THR A 252 -11.20 37.34 25.51
C THR A 252 -10.53 37.31 24.15
N ILE A 253 -10.42 38.47 23.50
CA ILE A 253 -9.97 38.61 22.11
C ILE A 253 -8.69 39.43 21.98
N VAL A 254 -7.83 39.08 21.00
CA VAL A 254 -6.74 39.93 20.50
C VAL A 254 -7.15 40.44 19.14
N ARG A 255 -7.19 41.76 19.00
CA ARG A 255 -7.71 42.47 17.83
C ARG A 255 -6.73 42.52 16.66
N GLY A 256 -7.26 42.75 15.45
CA GLY A 256 -6.45 43.05 14.27
C GLY A 256 -5.48 41.93 13.87
N GLN A 257 -5.92 40.69 13.83
CA GLN A 257 -5.10 39.53 13.41
C GLN A 257 -5.18 39.32 11.89
N GLU A 258 -4.29 38.50 11.36
CA GLU A 258 -4.25 38.13 9.93
C GLU A 258 -4.25 39.34 8.99
N ASN A 259 -3.42 40.32 9.32
CA ASN A 259 -3.25 41.58 8.56
C ASN A 259 -4.56 42.38 8.40
N THR A 260 -5.52 42.21 9.31
CA THR A 260 -6.69 43.09 9.46
C THR A 260 -6.44 44.18 10.50
N SER A 261 -7.26 45.23 10.56
CA SER A 261 -7.17 46.30 11.55
C SER A 261 -8.33 46.21 12.52
N ALA A 262 -8.07 46.55 13.79
CA ALA A 262 -9.15 46.67 14.78
C ALA A 262 -10.20 47.69 14.32
N ALA A 263 -11.45 47.30 14.21
CA ALA A 263 -12.59 48.10 13.76
C ALA A 263 -13.66 48.23 14.86
N GLU A 264 -14.53 49.21 14.74
CA GLU A 264 -15.75 49.30 15.55
C GLU A 264 -16.80 48.36 14.95
N HIS A 265 -17.53 47.64 15.79
CA HIS A 265 -18.59 46.74 15.35
C HIS A 265 -19.86 46.99 16.11
N ASP A 266 -20.98 47.02 15.44
CA ASP A 266 -22.29 47.19 16.02
C ASP A 266 -22.74 45.97 16.83
N GLN A 267 -23.70 46.17 17.75
CA GLN A 267 -24.43 45.07 18.33
C GLN A 267 -25.04 44.18 17.23
N ASP A 268 -25.18 42.88 17.47
CA ASP A 268 -25.66 41.88 16.53
C ASP A 268 -24.70 41.62 15.34
N SER A 269 -23.51 42.27 15.29
CA SER A 269 -22.48 41.88 14.30
C SER A 269 -22.11 40.40 14.44
N ARG A 270 -22.12 39.66 13.33
CA ARG A 270 -21.83 38.22 13.29
C ARG A 270 -20.40 37.95 13.72
N VAL A 271 -20.22 36.91 14.53
CA VAL A 271 -18.92 36.37 14.90
C VAL A 271 -18.79 34.99 14.23
N GLN A 272 -17.98 34.88 13.18
CA GLN A 272 -17.80 33.64 12.42
C GLN A 272 -16.49 32.97 12.82
N LEU A 273 -16.54 31.70 13.24
CA LEU A 273 -15.35 30.90 13.49
C LEU A 273 -14.54 30.73 12.19
N CYS A 274 -13.23 30.94 12.27
CA CYS A 274 -12.30 30.68 11.15
C CYS A 274 -11.65 29.31 11.31
N ILE A 275 -11.22 28.69 10.18
CA ILE A 275 -10.32 27.55 10.18
C ILE A 275 -8.91 28.07 9.95
N ASN A 276 -7.96 27.53 10.71
CA ASN A 276 -6.55 27.80 10.53
C ASN A 276 -5.78 26.49 10.30
N TYR A 277 -5.33 26.26 9.08
CA TYR A 277 -4.39 25.21 8.74
C TYR A 277 -2.98 25.77 8.78
N THR A 278 -2.10 25.18 9.57
CA THR A 278 -0.70 25.63 9.71
C THR A 278 0.23 24.46 9.51
N GLY A 279 0.96 24.45 8.38
CA GLY A 279 1.96 23.42 8.10
C GLY A 279 1.38 22.01 7.94
N ASN A 280 0.18 21.89 7.37
CA ASN A 280 -0.48 20.60 7.16
C ASN A 280 -0.17 20.04 5.76
N THR A 281 -0.11 18.73 5.64
CA THR A 281 -0.03 18.05 4.34
C THR A 281 -1.36 18.18 3.60
N VAL A 282 -1.33 18.13 2.26
CA VAL A 282 -2.55 18.26 1.44
C VAL A 282 -3.57 17.18 1.75
N THR A 283 -3.11 15.97 1.99
CA THR A 283 -3.96 14.80 2.29
C THR A 283 -4.66 14.94 3.64
N ASN A 284 -3.99 15.48 4.65
CA ASN A 284 -4.61 15.75 5.94
C ASN A 284 -5.67 16.85 5.84
N ILE A 285 -5.42 17.92 5.06
CA ILE A 285 -6.39 19.00 4.84
C ILE A 285 -7.62 18.44 4.09
N ILE A 286 -7.44 17.70 3.00
CA ILE A 286 -8.57 17.12 2.25
C ILE A 286 -9.36 16.13 3.11
N ASN A 287 -8.67 15.30 3.91
CA ASN A 287 -9.33 14.37 4.83
C ASN A 287 -10.19 15.13 5.86
N ASP A 288 -9.65 16.19 6.48
CA ASP A 288 -10.39 17.02 7.43
C ASP A 288 -11.63 17.66 6.78
N LEU A 289 -11.46 18.25 5.59
CA LEU A 289 -12.56 18.85 4.83
C LEU A 289 -13.68 17.84 4.50
N LEU A 290 -13.31 16.63 4.09
CA LEU A 290 -14.28 15.57 3.74
C LEU A 290 -14.98 14.99 4.97
N VAL A 291 -14.24 14.67 6.03
CA VAL A 291 -14.80 13.99 7.22
C VAL A 291 -15.56 14.96 8.09
N ASN A 292 -14.97 16.10 8.46
CA ASN A 292 -15.51 16.98 9.46
C ASN A 292 -16.49 18.05 8.91
N TYR A 293 -16.39 18.38 7.62
CA TYR A 293 -17.22 19.41 6.99
C TYR A 293 -18.18 18.89 5.91
N ALA A 294 -17.91 17.74 5.33
CA ALA A 294 -18.79 17.12 4.34
C ALA A 294 -19.48 15.84 4.84
N ASN A 295 -19.18 15.37 6.06
CA ASN A 295 -19.70 14.14 6.65
C ASN A 295 -19.44 12.88 5.79
N VAL A 296 -18.32 12.84 5.07
CA VAL A 296 -17.90 11.64 4.36
C VAL A 296 -17.39 10.63 5.39
N PRO A 297 -17.86 9.39 5.39
CA PRO A 297 -17.37 8.37 6.32
C PRO A 297 -15.85 8.18 6.21
N ALA A 298 -15.15 8.25 7.33
CA ALA A 298 -13.68 8.06 7.37
C ALA A 298 -13.25 6.69 6.81
N SER A 299 -14.13 5.67 6.86
CA SER A 299 -13.88 4.35 6.26
C SER A 299 -13.75 4.37 4.74
N PHE A 300 -14.17 5.44 4.07
CA PHE A 300 -14.01 5.60 2.62
C PHE A 300 -12.67 6.20 2.24
N ILE A 301 -11.90 6.68 3.22
CA ILE A 301 -10.63 7.39 3.01
C ILE A 301 -9.47 6.51 3.50
N PRO A 302 -8.68 5.89 2.61
CA PRO A 302 -7.49 5.13 2.97
C PRO A 302 -6.34 6.12 3.27
N LEU A 303 -6.42 6.84 4.41
CA LEU A 303 -5.52 7.95 4.72
C LEU A 303 -4.04 7.54 4.73
N ALA A 304 -3.73 6.30 5.12
CA ALA A 304 -2.35 5.79 5.09
C ALA A 304 -1.79 5.73 3.66
N ASP A 305 -2.61 5.29 2.69
CA ASP A 305 -2.21 5.26 1.27
C ASP A 305 -2.06 6.69 0.73
N TRP A 306 -2.97 7.60 1.11
CA TRP A 306 -2.89 9.01 0.73
C TRP A 306 -1.64 9.68 1.29
N THR A 307 -1.30 9.42 2.57
CA THR A 307 -0.08 9.96 3.19
C THR A 307 1.18 9.45 2.46
N LYS A 308 1.23 8.15 2.14
CA LYS A 308 2.33 7.59 1.36
C LYS A 308 2.46 8.25 -0.02
N GLU A 309 1.34 8.51 -0.68
CA GLU A 309 1.30 9.21 -1.98
C GLU A 309 1.82 10.65 -1.87
N ASP A 310 1.37 11.39 -0.84
CA ASP A 310 1.77 12.75 -0.54
C ASP A 310 3.28 12.82 -0.22
N ASP A 311 3.75 12.00 0.73
CA ASP A 311 5.16 11.95 1.15
C ASP A 311 6.10 11.61 -0.01
N THR A 312 5.64 10.75 -0.93
CA THR A 312 6.46 10.31 -2.07
C THR A 312 6.53 11.36 -3.18
N TYR A 313 5.43 12.07 -3.47
CA TYR A 313 5.32 12.85 -4.70
C TYR A 313 5.13 14.36 -4.48
N ILE A 314 4.66 14.79 -3.31
CA ILE A 314 4.50 16.20 -2.97
C ILE A 314 5.53 16.62 -1.92
N GLY A 315 5.51 15.98 -0.74
CA GLY A 315 6.46 16.19 0.36
C GLY A 315 6.50 17.62 0.89
N ARG A 316 5.39 18.37 0.82
CA ARG A 316 5.29 19.78 1.18
C ARG A 316 4.10 20.03 2.07
N ASN A 317 4.22 21.10 2.89
CA ASN A 317 3.18 21.55 3.78
C ASN A 317 2.50 22.82 3.25
N TYR A 318 1.21 22.93 3.53
CA TYR A 318 0.35 24.03 3.13
C TYR A 318 -0.25 24.71 4.38
N SER A 319 -0.58 26.00 4.25
CA SER A 319 -1.13 26.77 5.34
C SER A 319 -2.17 27.74 4.79
N ALA A 320 -3.32 27.87 5.46
CA ALA A 320 -4.34 28.82 5.06
C ALA A 320 -5.26 29.18 6.23
N VAL A 321 -5.70 30.43 6.27
CA VAL A 321 -6.82 30.86 7.11
C VAL A 321 -8.07 31.01 6.26
N ILE A 322 -9.14 30.29 6.61
CA ILE A 322 -10.44 30.37 5.92
C ILE A 322 -11.41 31.04 6.85
N ALA A 323 -11.68 32.31 6.59
CA ALA A 323 -12.49 33.16 7.45
C ALA A 323 -13.99 33.13 7.12
N GLU A 324 -14.35 32.76 5.90
CA GLU A 324 -15.73 32.71 5.42
C GLU A 324 -16.14 31.28 5.04
N PRO A 325 -17.39 30.86 5.38
CA PRO A 325 -17.92 29.59 4.95
C PRO A 325 -17.81 29.40 3.43
N THR A 326 -16.93 28.51 3.03
CA THR A 326 -16.62 28.21 1.63
C THR A 326 -16.99 26.77 1.34
N SER A 327 -17.52 26.47 0.14
CA SER A 327 -17.84 25.11 -0.27
C SER A 327 -16.61 24.19 -0.15
N VAL A 328 -16.79 23.03 0.49
CA VAL A 328 -15.74 22.01 0.62
C VAL A 328 -15.20 21.60 -0.76
N THR A 329 -16.06 21.41 -1.75
CA THR A 329 -15.65 21.12 -3.14
C THR A 329 -14.73 22.19 -3.72
N LYS A 330 -15.01 23.49 -3.46
CA LYS A 330 -14.17 24.59 -3.93
C LYS A 330 -12.78 24.54 -3.29
N LEU A 331 -12.70 24.35 -1.98
CA LEU A 331 -11.43 24.27 -1.24
C LEU A 331 -10.59 23.07 -1.70
N ILE A 332 -11.24 21.94 -1.93
CA ILE A 332 -10.55 20.73 -2.46
C ILE A 332 -10.05 21.00 -3.89
N ASN A 333 -10.85 21.61 -4.76
CA ASN A 333 -10.40 21.91 -6.13
C ASN A 333 -9.20 22.86 -6.15
N GLU A 334 -9.20 23.89 -5.29
CA GLU A 334 -8.02 24.77 -5.14
C GLU A 334 -6.77 23.98 -4.74
N LEU A 335 -6.89 23.03 -3.80
CA LEU A 335 -5.77 22.17 -3.39
C LEU A 335 -5.31 21.24 -4.51
N LEU A 336 -6.24 20.57 -5.20
CA LEU A 336 -5.92 19.67 -6.32
C LEU A 336 -5.19 20.39 -7.46
N GLU A 337 -5.61 21.62 -7.81
CA GLU A 337 -4.92 22.43 -8.79
C GLU A 337 -3.51 22.79 -8.33
N GLN A 338 -3.34 23.20 -7.07
CA GLN A 338 -2.07 23.70 -6.54
C GLN A 338 -1.07 22.60 -6.16
N THR A 339 -1.52 21.38 -6.04
CA THR A 339 -0.68 20.19 -5.79
C THR A 339 -0.55 19.28 -7.00
N ALA A 340 -1.14 19.67 -8.14
CA ALA A 340 -1.21 18.86 -9.35
C ALA A 340 -1.68 17.43 -9.06
N SER A 341 -2.76 17.29 -8.30
CA SER A 341 -3.31 16.01 -7.87
C SER A 341 -4.77 15.85 -8.28
N THR A 342 -5.32 14.69 -8.06
CA THR A 342 -6.72 14.37 -8.33
C THR A 342 -7.28 13.40 -7.31
N ILE A 343 -8.59 13.50 -7.04
CA ILE A 343 -9.32 12.53 -6.22
C ILE A 343 -10.53 12.02 -6.99
N TRP A 344 -10.88 10.75 -6.75
CA TRP A 344 -12.09 10.16 -7.31
C TRP A 344 -12.62 9.04 -6.42
N TRP A 345 -13.89 8.71 -6.59
CA TRP A 345 -14.50 7.54 -5.98
C TRP A 345 -14.20 6.30 -6.81
N ASP A 346 -13.55 5.33 -6.22
CA ASP A 346 -13.40 3.98 -6.76
C ASP A 346 -14.62 3.15 -6.31
N ASP A 347 -15.57 3.00 -7.21
CA ASP A 347 -16.85 2.37 -6.95
C ASP A 347 -16.76 0.85 -6.73
N ILE A 348 -15.64 0.22 -7.08
CA ILE A 348 -15.37 -1.21 -6.84
C ILE A 348 -14.84 -1.42 -5.43
N SER A 349 -13.79 -0.68 -5.04
CA SER A 349 -13.17 -0.83 -3.73
C SER A 349 -13.91 -0.10 -2.59
N LYS A 350 -14.90 0.74 -2.92
CA LYS A 350 -15.63 1.62 -1.98
C LYS A 350 -14.69 2.59 -1.26
N LEU A 351 -13.69 3.12 -1.98
CA LEU A 351 -12.68 4.04 -1.46
C LEU A 351 -12.55 5.29 -2.31
N ILE A 352 -12.23 6.41 -1.66
CA ILE A 352 -11.81 7.62 -2.36
C ILE A 352 -10.32 7.52 -2.62
N ARG A 353 -9.92 7.53 -3.88
CA ARG A 353 -8.52 7.50 -4.29
C ARG A 353 -7.97 8.91 -4.40
N PHE A 354 -6.72 9.07 -4.01
CA PHE A 354 -5.92 10.29 -4.20
C PHE A 354 -4.69 9.94 -5.03
N ARG A 355 -4.35 10.76 -6.00
CA ARG A 355 -3.19 10.54 -6.87
C ARG A 355 -2.59 11.85 -7.33
N VAL A 356 -1.26 11.93 -7.28
CA VAL A 356 -0.48 13.04 -7.82
C VAL A 356 -0.23 12.80 -9.32
N LEU A 357 -0.20 13.84 -10.13
CA LEU A 357 0.14 13.75 -11.56
C LEU A 357 1.54 13.20 -11.76
N ARG A 358 1.70 12.31 -12.75
CA ARG A 358 2.93 11.59 -13.03
C ARG A 358 3.23 11.55 -14.53
N ALA A 359 4.52 11.50 -14.85
CA ALA A 359 4.96 11.14 -16.20
C ALA A 359 4.68 9.64 -16.45
N VAL A 360 4.49 9.27 -17.69
CA VAL A 360 4.29 7.87 -18.09
C VAL A 360 5.63 7.18 -18.22
N ASN A 361 5.79 6.03 -17.59
CA ASN A 361 7.00 5.20 -17.67
C ASN A 361 7.31 4.80 -19.13
N SER A 362 8.60 4.66 -19.45
CA SER A 362 9.04 4.15 -20.75
C SER A 362 8.65 2.69 -20.99
N ASP A 363 8.45 1.92 -19.90
CA ASP A 363 8.02 0.52 -19.89
C ASP A 363 6.53 0.33 -19.57
N ALA A 364 5.74 1.43 -19.55
CA ALA A 364 4.29 1.34 -19.37
C ALA A 364 3.63 0.48 -20.46
N ALA A 365 2.55 -0.20 -20.09
CA ALA A 365 1.81 -1.08 -20.99
C ALA A 365 1.43 -0.35 -22.29
N VAL A 366 1.69 -1.01 -23.44
CA VAL A 366 1.41 -0.48 -24.77
C VAL A 366 0.08 -1.04 -25.26
N TYR A 367 -0.80 -0.14 -25.67
CA TYR A 367 -2.04 -0.47 -26.39
C TYR A 367 -1.84 -0.20 -27.87
N ASP A 368 -1.64 -1.24 -28.64
CA ASP A 368 -1.38 -1.19 -30.08
C ASP A 368 -2.59 -1.63 -30.93
N ASP A 369 -2.45 -1.57 -32.25
CA ASP A 369 -3.50 -1.97 -33.20
C ASP A 369 -3.90 -3.47 -33.11
N ASN A 370 -3.16 -4.32 -32.36
CA ASN A 370 -3.54 -5.73 -32.12
C ASN A 370 -4.58 -5.87 -31.01
N ILE A 371 -4.58 -4.95 -30.03
CA ILE A 371 -5.48 -4.99 -28.88
C ILE A 371 -6.54 -3.89 -28.92
N ILE A 372 -6.29 -2.82 -29.66
CA ILE A 372 -7.29 -1.78 -29.94
C ILE A 372 -8.31 -2.30 -30.96
N VAL A 373 -9.58 -2.14 -30.65
CA VAL A 373 -10.66 -2.52 -31.57
C VAL A 373 -10.54 -1.71 -32.87
N GLY A 374 -10.42 -2.38 -34.00
CA GLY A 374 -10.22 -1.76 -35.31
C GLY A 374 -11.21 -0.64 -35.60
N GLY A 375 -10.72 0.54 -36.05
CA GLY A 375 -11.52 1.70 -36.35
C GLY A 375 -12.05 2.50 -35.16
N SER A 376 -11.69 2.12 -33.92
CA SER A 376 -12.15 2.85 -32.71
C SER A 376 -11.18 3.94 -32.25
N PHE A 377 -9.94 3.95 -32.78
CA PHE A 377 -8.92 4.91 -32.37
C PHE A 377 -9.21 6.31 -32.95
N SER A 378 -9.13 7.34 -32.10
CA SER A 378 -9.27 8.74 -32.47
C SER A 378 -8.36 9.60 -31.62
N ALA A 379 -7.71 10.58 -32.24
CA ALA A 379 -6.91 11.62 -31.59
C ALA A 379 -7.46 12.99 -32.01
N VAL A 380 -7.70 13.87 -31.04
CA VAL A 380 -8.26 15.21 -31.25
C VAL A 380 -7.39 16.23 -30.52
N ASP A 381 -6.91 17.24 -31.22
CA ASP A 381 -6.14 18.33 -30.61
C ASP A 381 -7.01 19.19 -29.67
N GLN A 382 -6.41 19.70 -28.61
CA GLN A 382 -7.07 20.55 -27.60
C GLN A 382 -6.40 21.94 -27.53
N PRO A 383 -6.51 22.78 -28.58
CA PRO A 383 -5.83 24.08 -28.64
C PRO A 383 -6.19 25.02 -27.49
N ASP A 384 -7.40 24.91 -26.97
CA ASP A 384 -7.89 25.73 -25.82
C ASP A 384 -7.18 25.46 -24.51
N LYS A 385 -6.48 24.31 -24.39
CA LYS A 385 -5.69 23.97 -23.21
C LYS A 385 -4.27 24.55 -23.22
N ARG A 386 -3.86 25.21 -24.29
CA ARG A 386 -2.51 25.80 -24.36
C ARG A 386 -2.29 26.84 -23.27
N VAL A 387 -1.16 26.75 -22.59
CA VAL A 387 -0.69 27.73 -21.59
C VAL A 387 0.78 28.05 -21.91
N SER A 388 1.09 29.33 -22.16
CA SER A 388 2.48 29.77 -22.39
C SER A 388 3.07 30.53 -21.20
N GLN A 389 2.23 31.02 -20.28
CA GLN A 389 2.65 31.72 -19.08
C GLN A 389 1.82 31.25 -17.88
N VAL A 390 2.48 31.00 -16.75
CA VAL A 390 1.82 30.72 -15.47
C VAL A 390 2.26 31.73 -14.43
N TRP A 391 1.29 32.39 -13.80
CA TRP A 391 1.52 33.39 -12.77
C TRP A 391 0.86 32.92 -11.48
N THR A 392 1.64 32.45 -10.50
CA THR A 392 1.15 32.01 -9.21
C THR A 392 1.37 33.09 -8.15
N TYR A 393 0.27 33.65 -7.62
CA TYR A 393 0.25 34.57 -6.52
C TYR A 393 0.11 33.79 -5.22
N TYR A 394 1.01 33.98 -4.24
CA TYR A 394 1.04 33.20 -3.01
C TYR A 394 1.42 34.03 -1.77
N GLY A 395 1.25 33.45 -0.56
CA GLY A 395 1.40 34.17 0.68
C GLY A 395 0.26 35.18 0.87
N GLN A 396 -0.99 34.68 0.94
CA GLN A 396 -2.18 35.51 1.17
C GLN A 396 -1.98 36.41 2.40
N LEU A 397 -2.24 37.69 2.26
CA LEU A 397 -2.06 38.68 3.32
C LEU A 397 -3.27 38.74 4.27
N SER A 398 -4.47 38.85 3.73
CA SER A 398 -5.71 38.87 4.53
C SER A 398 -6.74 37.88 4.00
N PRO A 399 -7.32 37.03 4.86
CA PRO A 399 -8.35 36.06 4.44
C PRO A 399 -9.71 36.72 4.15
N LEU A 400 -9.90 38.01 4.48
CA LEU A 400 -11.13 38.76 4.24
C LEU A 400 -11.12 39.49 2.90
N GLU A 401 -9.94 39.72 2.31
CA GLU A 401 -9.82 40.32 0.99
C GLU A 401 -10.11 39.29 -0.13
N LYS A 402 -10.51 39.77 -1.30
CA LYS A 402 -10.83 38.91 -2.42
C LYS A 402 -9.60 38.12 -2.89
N LEU A 403 -9.81 36.86 -3.23
CA LEU A 403 -8.73 35.96 -3.67
C LEU A 403 -8.12 36.37 -5.00
N ASP A 404 -8.89 36.96 -5.92
CA ASP A 404 -8.44 37.35 -7.26
C ASP A 404 -7.78 38.74 -7.32
N GLU A 405 -7.56 39.38 -6.21
CA GLU A 405 -6.85 40.66 -6.10
C GLU A 405 -5.36 40.47 -5.84
N THR A 406 -4.52 40.84 -6.80
CA THR A 406 -3.06 40.67 -6.74
C THR A 406 -2.40 41.35 -5.56
N LYS A 407 -2.97 42.48 -5.05
CA LYS A 407 -2.48 43.21 -3.86
C LYS A 407 -2.59 42.40 -2.57
N ASN A 408 -3.44 41.36 -2.54
CA ASN A 408 -3.66 40.51 -1.37
C ASN A 408 -2.59 39.37 -1.24
N TYR A 409 -1.49 39.46 -1.98
CA TYR A 409 -0.43 38.45 -1.94
C TYR A 409 0.94 39.07 -1.69
N ALA A 410 1.72 38.40 -0.83
CA ALA A 410 3.07 38.83 -0.49
C ALA A 410 4.06 38.60 -1.67
N ALA A 411 3.83 37.61 -2.51
CA ALA A 411 4.75 37.24 -3.58
C ALA A 411 4.01 36.71 -4.83
N THR A 412 4.73 36.76 -5.97
CA THR A 412 4.27 36.25 -7.25
C THR A 412 5.42 35.47 -7.92
N GLN A 413 5.15 34.25 -8.34
CA GLN A 413 6.04 33.48 -9.19
C GLN A 413 5.49 33.47 -10.62
N ALA A 414 6.25 34.03 -11.58
CA ALA A 414 5.89 34.02 -12.98
C ALA A 414 6.89 33.15 -13.76
N THR A 415 6.37 32.25 -14.58
CA THR A 415 7.17 31.39 -15.46
C THR A 415 6.59 31.47 -16.88
N ILE A 416 7.45 31.65 -17.87
CA ILE A 416 7.08 31.88 -19.26
C ILE A 416 7.79 30.84 -20.15
N ASP A 417 7.08 30.26 -21.09
CA ASP A 417 7.61 29.43 -22.16
C ASP A 417 7.65 30.22 -23.47
N PRO A 418 8.81 30.82 -23.83
CA PRO A 418 8.93 31.63 -25.04
C PRO A 418 8.78 30.81 -26.33
N GLU A 419 9.13 29.53 -26.32
CA GLU A 419 9.01 28.64 -27.46
C GLU A 419 7.55 28.40 -27.82
N SER A 420 6.71 28.14 -26.79
CA SER A 420 5.27 28.05 -26.96
C SER A 420 4.68 29.31 -27.58
N GLU A 421 5.11 30.50 -27.15
CA GLU A 421 4.62 31.74 -27.76
C GLU A 421 5.06 31.88 -29.21
N LEU A 422 6.33 31.61 -29.51
CA LEU A 422 6.88 31.67 -30.86
C LEU A 422 6.14 30.73 -31.83
N ASN A 423 5.89 29.51 -31.41
CA ASN A 423 5.21 28.47 -32.21
C ASN A 423 3.73 28.82 -32.49
N PHE A 424 3.14 29.69 -31.68
CA PHE A 424 1.75 30.15 -31.86
C PHE A 424 1.65 31.64 -32.18
N ASN A 425 2.51 32.12 -33.08
CA ASN A 425 2.50 33.48 -33.65
C ASN A 425 2.70 34.62 -32.61
N GLY A 426 3.41 34.36 -31.53
CA GLY A 426 3.67 35.35 -30.50
C GLY A 426 2.47 35.68 -29.59
N VAL A 427 1.43 34.85 -29.61
CA VAL A 427 0.22 35.09 -28.80
C VAL A 427 0.38 34.43 -27.44
N PRO A 428 0.42 35.20 -26.32
CA PRO A 428 0.50 34.64 -24.98
C PRO A 428 -0.84 33.99 -24.56
N SER A 429 -0.74 32.86 -23.86
CA SER A 429 -1.85 32.23 -23.12
C SER A 429 -1.47 32.18 -21.67
N ILE A 430 -2.15 32.98 -20.83
CA ILE A 430 -1.76 33.21 -19.44
C ILE A 430 -2.72 32.51 -18.49
N LYS A 431 -2.18 31.59 -17.65
CA LYS A 431 -2.91 31.04 -16.50
C LYS A 431 -2.49 31.76 -15.22
N ARG A 432 -3.48 32.27 -14.45
CA ARG A 432 -3.25 32.89 -13.16
C ARG A 432 -3.80 32.01 -12.06
N ILE A 433 -2.98 31.77 -11.03
CA ILE A 433 -3.32 30.99 -9.84
C ILE A 433 -3.20 31.90 -8.61
N PHE A 434 -4.26 32.00 -7.85
CA PHE A 434 -4.32 32.76 -6.61
C PHE A 434 -4.40 31.80 -5.43
N SER A 435 -3.24 31.60 -4.77
CA SER A 435 -3.11 30.59 -3.73
C SER A 435 -3.23 31.13 -2.34
N ARG A 436 -4.30 30.75 -1.62
CA ARG A 436 -4.36 30.93 -0.17
C ARG A 436 -3.53 29.88 0.58
N TRP A 437 -3.18 28.77 -0.07
CA TRP A 437 -2.59 27.59 0.54
C TRP A 437 -1.05 27.60 0.59
N ILE A 438 -0.39 28.21 -0.40
CA ILE A 438 1.07 28.31 -0.47
C ILE A 438 1.50 29.48 0.42
N PRO A 439 2.30 29.24 1.51
CA PRO A 439 2.76 30.29 2.40
C PRO A 439 3.77 31.22 1.70
N SER A 440 4.03 32.40 2.28
CA SER A 440 4.94 33.41 1.71
C SER A 440 6.38 32.92 1.48
N VAL A 441 6.81 31.89 2.21
CA VAL A 441 8.11 31.20 2.05
C VAL A 441 8.07 30.04 1.04
N GLY A 442 6.95 29.82 0.35
CA GLY A 442 6.70 28.68 -0.51
C GLY A 442 7.06 28.90 -1.98
N GLN A 443 8.12 29.66 -2.31
CA GLN A 443 8.55 29.93 -3.68
C GLN A 443 8.79 28.62 -4.47
N ASP A 444 9.43 27.63 -3.87
CA ASP A 444 9.71 26.34 -4.54
C ASP A 444 8.42 25.58 -4.91
N ALA A 445 7.37 25.69 -4.09
CA ALA A 445 6.08 25.09 -4.40
C ALA A 445 5.41 25.78 -5.60
N ALA A 446 5.43 27.12 -5.62
CA ALA A 446 4.89 27.91 -6.73
C ALA A 446 5.67 27.68 -8.03
N GLN A 447 7.01 27.61 -7.98
CA GLN A 447 7.85 27.34 -9.14
C GLN A 447 7.57 25.93 -9.71
N THR A 448 7.58 24.89 -8.86
CA THR A 448 7.30 23.51 -9.28
C THR A 448 5.92 23.37 -9.94
N LEU A 449 4.91 24.03 -9.37
CA LEU A 449 3.57 24.06 -9.96
C LEU A 449 3.57 24.71 -11.35
N ASN A 450 4.22 25.87 -11.49
CA ASN A 450 4.32 26.56 -12.77
C ASN A 450 5.02 25.72 -13.83
N ASP A 451 6.15 25.10 -13.49
CA ASP A 451 6.94 24.27 -14.40
C ASP A 451 6.15 23.03 -14.86
N LEU A 452 5.42 22.40 -13.95
CA LEU A 452 4.57 21.25 -14.29
C LEU A 452 3.42 21.64 -15.24
N ILE A 453 2.76 22.75 -14.98
CA ILE A 453 1.67 23.25 -15.84
C ILE A 453 2.19 23.59 -17.24
N LEU A 454 3.33 24.30 -17.35
CA LEU A 454 3.94 24.62 -18.63
C LEU A 454 4.39 23.36 -19.36
N ALA A 455 5.10 22.45 -18.70
CA ALA A 455 5.51 21.19 -19.31
C ALA A 455 4.34 20.36 -19.85
N ARG A 456 3.14 20.49 -19.24
CA ARG A 456 1.94 19.78 -19.68
C ARG A 456 1.19 20.48 -20.80
N TYR A 457 1.16 21.82 -20.80
CA TYR A 457 0.24 22.59 -21.63
C TYR A 457 0.91 23.64 -22.54
N ALA A 458 2.24 23.79 -22.52
CA ALA A 458 2.95 24.67 -23.45
C ALA A 458 2.69 24.28 -24.90
N THR A 459 2.59 22.97 -25.18
CA THR A 459 2.01 22.40 -26.39
C THR A 459 0.65 21.79 -26.03
N PRO A 460 -0.43 22.05 -26.78
CA PRO A 460 -1.73 21.47 -26.52
C PRO A 460 -1.70 19.94 -26.56
N PRO A 461 -2.12 19.24 -25.49
CA PRO A 461 -2.18 17.78 -25.50
C PRO A 461 -3.31 17.30 -26.41
N ARG A 462 -3.17 16.10 -26.96
CA ARG A 462 -4.24 15.44 -27.71
C ARG A 462 -5.17 14.68 -26.76
N LEU A 463 -6.46 14.72 -27.06
CA LEU A 463 -7.45 13.84 -26.43
C LEU A 463 -7.55 12.56 -27.26
N ILE A 464 -7.24 11.43 -26.64
CA ILE A 464 -7.16 10.12 -27.29
C ILE A 464 -8.37 9.29 -26.85
N SER A 465 -9.05 8.65 -27.79
CA SER A 465 -10.12 7.71 -27.47
C SER A 465 -10.01 6.44 -28.28
N PHE A 466 -10.27 5.30 -27.65
CA PHE A 466 -10.26 3.99 -28.28
C PHE A 466 -11.02 2.95 -27.44
N ASN A 467 -11.31 1.79 -28.04
CA ASN A 467 -11.90 0.66 -27.34
C ASN A 467 -10.90 -0.48 -27.25
N LEU A 468 -10.81 -1.11 -26.07
CA LEU A 468 -10.05 -2.33 -25.83
C LEU A 468 -11.01 -3.51 -25.70
N GLN A 469 -10.64 -4.67 -26.22
CA GLN A 469 -11.40 -5.90 -26.09
C GLN A 469 -11.20 -6.50 -24.69
N ARG A 470 -12.30 -6.68 -23.91
CA ARG A 470 -12.25 -7.10 -22.50
C ARG A 470 -11.74 -8.53 -22.30
N SER A 471 -11.91 -9.44 -23.26
CA SER A 471 -11.66 -10.87 -23.08
C SER A 471 -10.30 -11.37 -23.52
N THR A 472 -9.49 -10.56 -24.20
CA THR A 472 -8.37 -11.10 -25.00
C THR A 472 -7.01 -11.00 -24.33
N PHE A 473 -6.73 -10.09 -23.38
CA PHE A 473 -5.34 -9.81 -22.98
C PHE A 473 -5.10 -9.65 -21.46
N GLY A 474 -6.06 -10.00 -20.60
CA GLY A 474 -5.86 -9.91 -19.14
C GLY A 474 -5.58 -8.49 -18.61
N VAL A 475 -5.65 -7.47 -19.46
CA VAL A 475 -5.36 -6.07 -19.09
C VAL A 475 -6.64 -5.41 -18.64
N THR A 476 -6.68 -5.02 -17.37
CA THR A 476 -7.73 -4.16 -16.83
C THR A 476 -7.18 -2.73 -16.76
N PRO A 477 -7.66 -1.80 -17.60
CA PRO A 477 -7.21 -0.41 -17.52
C PRO A 477 -7.71 0.24 -16.23
N GLU A 478 -6.84 1.03 -15.59
CA GLU A 478 -7.15 1.75 -14.35
C GLU A 478 -7.38 3.24 -14.64
N LEU A 479 -8.35 3.83 -13.95
CA LEU A 479 -8.62 5.26 -14.02
C LEU A 479 -7.42 6.04 -13.44
N GLY A 480 -6.96 7.06 -14.20
CA GLY A 480 -5.74 7.79 -13.86
C GLY A 480 -4.43 7.04 -14.15
N GLY A 481 -4.48 5.81 -14.67
CA GLY A 481 -3.31 5.03 -15.06
C GLY A 481 -2.58 5.62 -16.27
N GLY A 482 -1.24 5.48 -16.27
CA GLY A 482 -0.37 5.86 -17.37
C GLY A 482 -0.13 4.67 -18.31
N TYR A 483 -0.30 4.88 -19.60
CA TYR A 483 -0.16 3.87 -20.66
C TYR A 483 0.55 4.47 -21.88
N ARG A 484 0.88 3.62 -22.85
CA ARG A 484 1.33 4.04 -24.17
C ARG A 484 0.34 3.58 -25.23
N ALA A 485 -0.10 4.48 -26.08
CA ALA A 485 -0.98 4.18 -27.21
C ALA A 485 -0.17 4.19 -28.50
N GLU A 486 -0.27 3.12 -29.29
CA GLU A 486 0.37 2.99 -30.59
C GLU A 486 -0.69 2.66 -31.64
N SER A 487 -0.78 3.47 -32.68
CA SER A 487 -1.66 3.21 -33.81
C SER A 487 -1.01 3.66 -35.09
N ARG A 488 -1.21 2.90 -36.16
CA ARG A 488 -0.79 3.25 -37.53
C ARG A 488 -1.31 4.62 -38.01
N THR A 489 -2.27 5.19 -37.33
CA THR A 489 -2.81 6.53 -37.60
C THR A 489 -1.99 7.64 -36.98
N ILE A 490 -1.05 7.33 -36.07
CA ILE A 490 -0.15 8.29 -35.45
C ILE A 490 1.28 8.00 -35.91
N GLN A 491 1.85 8.95 -36.65
CA GLN A 491 3.15 8.80 -37.27
C GLN A 491 4.01 10.03 -36.96
N ASP A 492 5.32 9.85 -36.99
CA ASP A 492 6.28 10.96 -37.04
C ASP A 492 6.39 11.53 -38.47
N PHE A 493 7.26 12.51 -38.62
CA PHE A 493 7.51 13.15 -39.93
C PHE A 493 8.14 12.19 -40.97
N THR A 494 8.64 11.06 -40.58
CA THR A 494 9.16 10.02 -41.48
C THR A 494 8.10 9.00 -41.89
N GLY A 495 6.92 9.04 -41.29
CA GLY A 495 5.83 8.07 -41.46
C GLY A 495 5.95 6.84 -40.57
N ALA A 496 6.91 6.80 -39.64
CA ALA A 496 7.03 5.72 -38.62
C ALA A 496 5.96 5.89 -37.56
N THR A 497 5.38 4.76 -37.11
CA THR A 497 4.41 4.73 -36.00
C THR A 497 5.07 5.19 -34.69
N VAL A 498 4.37 6.02 -33.93
CA VAL A 498 4.87 6.58 -32.66
C VAL A 498 4.02 6.09 -31.49
N GLN A 499 4.68 5.76 -30.37
CA GLN A 499 4.03 5.44 -29.11
C GLN A 499 3.78 6.73 -28.32
N LEU A 500 2.51 7.09 -28.14
CA LEU A 500 2.11 8.24 -27.34
C LEU A 500 1.97 7.86 -25.87
N PRO A 501 2.65 8.56 -24.95
CA PRO A 501 2.35 8.43 -23.52
C PRO A 501 0.99 9.07 -23.25
N ILE A 502 0.08 8.31 -22.63
CA ILE A 502 -1.29 8.72 -22.35
C ILE A 502 -1.68 8.44 -20.90
N GLN A 503 -2.56 9.24 -20.35
CA GLN A 503 -3.17 9.02 -19.04
C GLN A 503 -4.67 8.84 -19.16
N ALA A 504 -5.21 7.75 -18.59
CA ALA A 504 -6.63 7.42 -18.70
C ALA A 504 -7.49 8.39 -17.85
N LEU A 505 -8.34 9.16 -18.51
CA LEU A 505 -9.27 10.09 -17.88
C LEU A 505 -10.64 9.47 -17.57
N GLN A 506 -11.10 8.55 -18.40
CA GLN A 506 -12.40 7.89 -18.25
C GLN A 506 -12.36 6.49 -18.83
N ILE A 507 -12.96 5.55 -18.12
CA ILE A 507 -13.11 4.16 -18.53
C ILE A 507 -14.58 3.79 -18.43
N LYS A 508 -15.21 3.50 -19.57
CA LYS A 508 -16.55 2.97 -19.63
C LYS A 508 -16.50 1.48 -19.93
N THR A 509 -16.93 0.69 -18.99
CA THR A 509 -16.96 -0.78 -19.10
C THR A 509 -18.27 -1.23 -19.72
N SER A 510 -18.19 -2.04 -20.78
CA SER A 510 -19.29 -2.82 -21.36
C SER A 510 -19.05 -4.31 -21.17
N ASP A 511 -19.97 -5.15 -21.63
CA ASP A 511 -19.81 -6.61 -21.53
C ASP A 511 -18.65 -7.13 -22.36
N SER A 512 -18.29 -6.48 -23.47
CA SER A 512 -17.28 -6.94 -24.42
C SER A 512 -16.05 -6.05 -24.50
N SER A 513 -16.12 -4.80 -24.04
CA SER A 513 -15.03 -3.83 -24.24
C SER A 513 -14.91 -2.81 -23.12
N TYR A 514 -13.71 -2.19 -23.04
CA TYR A 514 -13.47 -0.95 -22.33
C TYR A 514 -13.39 0.19 -23.34
N SER A 515 -14.23 1.22 -23.21
CA SER A 515 -14.05 2.47 -23.96
C SER A 515 -13.21 3.41 -23.11
N ILE A 516 -12.03 3.75 -23.61
CA ILE A 516 -11.06 4.60 -22.92
C ILE A 516 -11.08 5.99 -23.52
N LEU A 517 -11.10 7.00 -22.68
CA LEU A 517 -10.77 8.37 -22.98
C LEU A 517 -9.52 8.72 -22.20
N ALA A 518 -8.48 9.18 -22.87
CA ALA A 518 -7.19 9.51 -22.27
C ALA A 518 -6.68 10.85 -22.80
N GLU A 519 -5.77 11.47 -22.08
CA GLU A 519 -5.04 12.68 -22.51
C GLU A 519 -3.56 12.32 -22.71
N GLU A 520 -2.97 12.89 -23.74
CA GLU A 520 -1.55 12.78 -24.01
C GLU A 520 -0.73 13.42 -22.89
N VAL A 521 0.37 12.77 -22.46
CA VAL A 521 1.28 13.27 -21.43
C VAL A 521 2.56 13.77 -22.10
N LEU A 522 2.74 15.09 -22.12
CA LEU A 522 3.83 15.75 -22.88
C LEU A 522 5.12 15.96 -22.07
N TYR A 523 5.08 15.72 -20.75
CA TYR A 523 6.25 15.90 -19.88
C TYR A 523 6.93 14.56 -19.53
N SER A 524 8.24 14.63 -19.28
CA SER A 524 9.06 13.48 -18.94
C SER A 524 9.24 13.32 -17.41
N SER A 525 9.90 12.25 -17.00
CA SER A 525 10.26 12.01 -15.60
C SER A 525 11.22 13.04 -14.99
N THR A 526 11.78 13.93 -15.80
CA THR A 526 12.61 15.05 -15.31
C THR A 526 11.78 16.19 -14.73
N VAL A 527 10.51 16.28 -15.09
CA VAL A 527 9.56 17.31 -14.61
C VAL A 527 8.59 16.77 -13.58
N ALA A 528 8.10 15.55 -13.76
CA ALA A 528 7.19 14.89 -12.82
C ALA A 528 7.66 13.45 -12.56
N PRO A 529 7.43 12.92 -11.33
CA PRO A 529 7.71 11.51 -11.05
C PRO A 529 6.91 10.59 -11.97
N THR A 530 7.41 9.37 -12.18
CA THR A 530 6.70 8.33 -12.94
C THR A 530 5.81 7.51 -12.03
N ASP A 531 4.86 6.76 -12.61
CA ASP A 531 4.10 5.75 -11.89
C ASP A 531 5.06 4.71 -11.28
N PRO A 532 4.79 4.27 -10.03
CA PRO A 532 5.48 3.11 -9.49
C PRO A 532 5.22 1.89 -10.38
N ALA A 533 6.28 1.23 -10.81
CA ALA A 533 6.18 0.02 -11.59
C ALA A 533 6.32 -1.23 -10.70
N ILE A 534 5.67 -2.32 -11.10
CA ILE A 534 5.94 -3.65 -10.55
C ILE A 534 6.92 -4.34 -11.50
N LYS A 535 8.14 -4.55 -11.03
CA LYS A 535 9.22 -5.16 -11.81
C LYS A 535 9.47 -6.57 -11.29
N ASN A 536 9.19 -7.55 -12.12
CA ASN A 536 9.34 -8.97 -11.77
C ASN A 536 10.67 -9.49 -12.31
N VAL A 537 11.41 -10.21 -11.45
CA VAL A 537 12.68 -10.84 -11.77
C VAL A 537 12.65 -12.26 -11.25
N THR A 538 13.01 -13.23 -12.09
CA THR A 538 13.01 -14.65 -11.74
C THR A 538 14.40 -15.24 -11.91
N ILE A 539 14.91 -15.88 -10.86
CA ILE A 539 16.19 -16.60 -10.88
C ILE A 539 15.88 -18.06 -11.18
N GLN A 540 16.30 -18.52 -12.36
CA GLN A 540 15.93 -19.84 -12.92
C GLN A 540 17.10 -20.83 -12.97
N GLU A 541 18.33 -20.35 -12.72
CA GLU A 541 19.52 -21.18 -12.79
C GLU A 541 20.29 -21.20 -11.48
N ASN A 542 20.99 -22.32 -11.21
CA ASN A 542 21.88 -22.44 -10.07
C ASN A 542 23.01 -21.43 -10.15
N ALA A 543 23.28 -20.74 -9.05
CA ALA A 543 24.31 -19.71 -9.03
C ALA A 543 24.97 -19.59 -7.64
N ASN A 544 26.11 -18.88 -7.58
CA ASN A 544 26.81 -18.61 -6.35
C ASN A 544 27.06 -17.10 -6.19
N ASN A 545 26.93 -16.61 -4.96
CA ASN A 545 27.26 -15.25 -4.56
C ASN A 545 26.53 -14.20 -5.40
N ILE A 546 25.19 -14.30 -5.50
CA ILE A 546 24.37 -13.37 -6.25
C ILE A 546 24.23 -12.06 -5.48
N THR A 547 24.37 -10.93 -6.17
CA THR A 547 23.89 -9.62 -5.71
C THR A 547 22.58 -9.32 -6.43
N LEU A 548 21.46 -9.22 -5.67
CA LEU A 548 20.12 -9.01 -6.24
C LEU A 548 20.04 -7.73 -7.08
N ARG A 549 20.68 -6.66 -6.63
CA ARG A 549 20.74 -5.41 -7.39
C ARG A 549 21.39 -5.58 -8.76
N THR A 550 22.54 -6.22 -8.83
CA THR A 550 23.22 -6.49 -10.10
C THR A 550 22.42 -7.42 -11.00
N TYR A 551 21.76 -8.41 -10.41
CA TYR A 551 20.90 -9.32 -11.16
C TYR A 551 19.67 -8.58 -11.71
N PHE A 552 19.05 -7.71 -10.91
CA PHE A 552 17.97 -6.84 -11.35
C PHE A 552 18.40 -5.94 -12.51
N ASP A 553 19.54 -5.28 -12.41
CA ASP A 553 20.06 -4.37 -13.45
C ASP A 553 20.35 -5.08 -14.79
N SER A 554 20.55 -6.40 -14.77
CA SER A 554 20.68 -7.19 -16.00
C SER A 554 19.35 -7.41 -16.74
N VAL A 555 18.21 -7.25 -16.05
CA VAL A 555 16.85 -7.43 -16.58
C VAL A 555 16.14 -6.09 -16.81
N TRP A 556 16.32 -5.13 -15.92
CA TRP A 556 15.65 -3.84 -15.93
C TRP A 556 16.64 -2.67 -15.93
N ALA A 557 16.50 -1.76 -16.88
CA ALA A 557 17.42 -0.63 -17.06
C ALA A 557 17.22 0.50 -16.01
N THR A 558 16.04 0.60 -15.40
CA THR A 558 15.68 1.71 -14.50
C THR A 558 14.90 1.23 -13.29
N ILE A 559 15.02 1.97 -12.18
CA ILE A 559 14.20 1.81 -10.98
C ILE A 559 13.90 3.20 -10.40
N ASN A 560 12.64 3.45 -10.05
CA ASN A 560 12.17 4.74 -9.54
C ASN A 560 11.67 4.61 -8.10
N PRO A 561 11.67 5.71 -7.31
CA PRO A 561 10.99 5.72 -6.01
C PRO A 561 9.53 5.30 -6.14
N GLY A 562 9.06 4.44 -5.24
CA GLY A 562 7.72 3.85 -5.26
C GLY A 562 7.63 2.52 -6.00
N ASP A 563 8.59 2.15 -6.86
CA ASP A 563 8.59 0.87 -7.55
C ASP A 563 8.56 -0.31 -6.58
N THR A 564 7.87 -1.38 -6.99
CA THR A 564 7.88 -2.67 -6.30
C THR A 564 8.67 -3.68 -7.13
N VAL A 565 9.71 -4.23 -6.55
CA VAL A 565 10.54 -5.27 -7.16
C VAL A 565 10.20 -6.61 -6.56
N ASN A 566 9.63 -7.51 -7.35
CA ASN A 566 9.37 -8.90 -6.97
C ASN A 566 10.46 -9.79 -7.54
N ILE A 567 11.24 -10.41 -6.68
CA ILE A 567 12.30 -11.35 -7.05
C ILE A 567 11.88 -12.74 -6.59
N SER A 568 11.87 -13.71 -7.51
CA SER A 568 11.56 -15.09 -7.19
C SER A 568 12.74 -16.01 -7.53
N VAL A 569 13.08 -16.91 -6.60
CA VAL A 569 13.95 -18.05 -6.84
C VAL A 569 13.04 -19.22 -7.14
N GLU A 570 13.19 -19.84 -8.33
CA GLU A 570 12.33 -20.95 -8.75
C GLU A 570 12.59 -22.22 -7.95
N ASP A 571 11.59 -23.11 -7.96
CA ASP A 571 11.72 -24.44 -7.37
C ASP A 571 12.82 -25.24 -8.10
N GLY A 572 13.63 -25.98 -7.34
CA GLY A 572 14.78 -26.72 -7.85
C GLY A 572 16.05 -25.90 -8.06
N VAL A 573 16.00 -24.56 -7.96
CA VAL A 573 17.18 -23.70 -8.07
C VAL A 573 17.92 -23.63 -6.73
N THR A 574 19.25 -23.71 -6.79
CA THR A 574 20.14 -23.57 -5.64
C THR A 574 21.02 -22.33 -5.80
N ILE A 575 20.90 -21.39 -4.86
CA ILE A 575 21.82 -20.25 -4.70
C ILE A 575 22.77 -20.59 -3.55
N GLY A 576 24.05 -20.75 -3.87
CA GLY A 576 25.08 -21.13 -2.92
C GLY A 576 26.09 -20.04 -2.67
N SER A 577 27.02 -20.30 -1.73
CA SER A 577 28.24 -19.53 -1.60
C SER A 577 29.46 -20.32 -2.02
N SER A 578 30.40 -19.69 -2.73
CA SER A 578 31.67 -20.28 -3.13
C SER A 578 32.73 -20.25 -2.02
N SER A 579 32.58 -19.39 -1.02
CA SER A 579 33.50 -19.20 0.11
C SER A 579 32.75 -18.95 1.42
N THR A 580 33.34 -19.30 2.57
CA THR A 580 32.80 -19.00 3.89
C THR A 580 32.84 -17.49 4.24
N GLU A 581 33.62 -16.70 3.50
CA GLU A 581 33.72 -15.24 3.67
C GLU A 581 32.66 -14.48 2.84
N LEU A 582 32.02 -15.15 1.91
CA LEU A 582 30.99 -14.60 1.05
C LEU A 582 29.60 -15.13 1.43
N ASN A 583 28.58 -14.35 1.13
CA ASN A 583 27.20 -14.78 1.29
C ASN A 583 26.65 -15.40 0.01
N ALA A 584 25.70 -16.29 0.10
CA ALA A 584 25.05 -16.86 -1.09
C ALA A 584 24.28 -15.77 -1.85
N LEU A 585 23.59 -14.88 -1.12
CA LEU A 585 22.78 -13.82 -1.67
C LEU A 585 22.97 -12.51 -0.91
N LEU A 586 23.31 -11.44 -1.63
CA LEU A 586 23.41 -10.07 -1.17
C LEU A 586 22.28 -9.24 -1.78
N PHE A 587 21.66 -8.33 -1.01
CA PHE A 587 20.66 -7.41 -1.56
C PHE A 587 21.31 -6.35 -2.46
N GLY A 588 22.45 -5.78 -2.09
CA GLY A 588 23.12 -4.67 -2.80
C GLY A 588 22.44 -3.33 -2.54
N ASP A 589 22.90 -2.25 -3.20
CA ASP A 589 22.40 -0.90 -2.98
C ASP A 589 21.17 -0.59 -3.83
N TRP A 590 20.10 -0.13 -3.17
CA TRP A 590 18.82 0.19 -3.80
C TRP A 590 18.40 1.62 -3.46
N PRO A 591 17.67 2.32 -4.35
CA PRO A 591 17.11 3.65 -4.04
C PRO A 591 16.16 3.60 -2.84
N SER A 592 16.04 4.72 -2.14
CA SER A 592 15.01 4.88 -1.10
C SER A 592 13.60 4.87 -1.69
N GLY A 593 12.60 4.53 -0.87
CA GLY A 593 11.18 4.59 -1.23
C GLY A 593 10.68 3.46 -2.13
N ILE A 594 11.48 2.40 -2.38
CA ILE A 594 11.03 1.20 -3.11
C ILE A 594 10.63 0.08 -2.15
N THR A 595 9.87 -0.89 -2.68
CA THR A 595 9.53 -2.14 -1.98
C THR A 595 10.21 -3.32 -2.68
N ILE A 596 10.92 -4.17 -1.93
CA ILE A 596 11.56 -5.38 -2.45
C ILE A 596 10.91 -6.61 -1.81
N ASN A 597 10.33 -7.47 -2.63
CA ASN A 597 9.75 -8.74 -2.21
C ASN A 597 10.61 -9.89 -2.76
N LEU A 598 11.32 -10.61 -1.88
CA LEU A 598 12.04 -11.83 -2.24
C LEU A 598 11.19 -13.05 -1.89
N THR A 599 10.82 -13.84 -2.89
CA THR A 599 10.14 -15.13 -2.71
C THR A 599 11.09 -16.28 -3.03
N ASN A 600 11.44 -17.08 -2.04
CA ASN A 600 12.28 -18.24 -2.21
C ASN A 600 11.46 -19.53 -2.32
N ASN A 601 11.37 -20.10 -3.52
CA ASN A 601 10.82 -21.44 -3.76
C ASN A 601 11.93 -22.50 -3.93
N GLY A 602 13.21 -22.05 -4.02
CA GLY A 602 14.40 -22.88 -4.17
C GLY A 602 15.18 -23.05 -2.88
N ILE A 603 16.48 -23.19 -2.99
CA ILE A 603 17.42 -23.40 -1.87
C ILE A 603 18.44 -22.25 -1.86
N ILE A 604 18.56 -21.53 -0.72
CA ILE A 604 19.59 -20.48 -0.53
C ILE A 604 20.48 -20.90 0.64
N VAL A 605 21.79 -21.15 0.37
CA VAL A 605 22.67 -21.75 1.37
C VAL A 605 24.08 -21.16 1.40
N GLY A 606 24.57 -20.88 2.61
CA GLY A 606 25.95 -20.50 2.86
C GLY A 606 26.92 -21.68 2.70
N LYS A 607 28.17 -21.37 2.39
CA LYS A 607 29.25 -22.36 2.27
C LYS A 607 29.53 -23.02 3.62
N GLY A 608 29.68 -24.35 3.64
CA GLY A 608 30.08 -25.07 4.84
C GLY A 608 31.53 -24.81 5.21
N GLY A 609 31.82 -24.77 6.51
CA GLY A 609 33.18 -24.66 7.03
C GLY A 609 34.02 -25.93 6.84
N ALA A 610 35.30 -25.75 6.61
CA ALA A 610 36.27 -26.86 6.52
C ALA A 610 36.56 -27.47 7.90
N GLY A 611 36.82 -28.76 7.97
CA GLY A 611 37.26 -29.45 9.16
C GLY A 611 38.64 -28.97 9.63
N GLY A 612 38.87 -29.05 10.94
CA GLY A 612 40.17 -28.79 11.54
C GLY A 612 41.13 -29.98 11.34
N THR A 613 42.41 -29.69 11.16
CA THR A 613 43.46 -30.75 11.07
C THR A 613 43.63 -31.44 12.40
N GLY A 614 43.97 -32.72 12.38
CA GLY A 614 44.31 -33.48 13.59
C GLY A 614 45.54 -32.93 14.32
N GLY A 615 45.62 -33.22 15.60
CA GLY A 615 46.77 -32.81 16.43
C GLY A 615 48.09 -33.34 15.89
N ARG A 616 49.11 -32.51 15.95
CA ARG A 616 50.47 -32.78 15.41
C ARG A 616 51.39 -33.26 16.53
N ILE A 617 52.28 -34.17 16.19
CA ILE A 617 53.41 -34.60 17.06
C ILE A 617 54.67 -33.99 16.49
N VAL A 618 55.35 -33.19 17.32
CA VAL A 618 56.56 -32.47 16.95
C VAL A 618 57.81 -33.29 17.37
N ASN A 619 57.77 -33.93 18.53
CA ASN A 619 58.78 -34.84 19.05
C ASN A 619 58.19 -35.69 20.16
N GLU A 620 59.03 -36.52 20.81
CA GLU A 620 58.63 -37.46 21.87
C GLU A 620 57.99 -36.83 23.12
N THR A 621 58.23 -35.54 23.31
CA THR A 621 57.73 -34.80 24.49
C THR A 621 56.85 -33.61 24.10
N THR A 622 56.63 -33.34 22.84
CA THR A 622 55.90 -32.16 22.35
C THR A 622 54.82 -32.60 21.40
N VAL A 623 53.59 -32.31 21.78
CA VAL A 623 52.36 -32.56 21.00
C VAL A 623 51.62 -31.22 20.85
N GLN A 624 50.95 -31.04 19.71
CA GLN A 624 50.15 -29.87 19.45
C GLN A 624 48.66 -30.30 19.36
N ASP A 625 47.79 -29.43 19.80
CA ASP A 625 46.33 -29.62 19.81
C ASP A 625 45.80 -29.80 18.37
N GLY A 626 44.65 -30.44 18.22
CA GLY A 626 43.91 -30.44 16.98
C GLY A 626 43.45 -29.00 16.64
N SER A 627 43.47 -28.63 15.39
CA SER A 627 43.05 -27.29 14.98
C SER A 627 41.52 -27.15 15.05
N VAL A 628 41.07 -25.92 15.20
CA VAL A 628 39.66 -25.53 15.18
C VAL A 628 39.10 -25.73 13.77
N GLY A 629 37.84 -26.21 13.65
CA GLY A 629 37.10 -26.22 12.40
C GLY A 629 36.73 -24.78 11.94
N SER A 630 36.65 -24.59 10.66
CA SER A 630 36.30 -23.28 10.08
C SER A 630 34.84 -22.93 10.31
N VAL A 631 34.57 -21.63 10.41
CA VAL A 631 33.19 -21.09 10.49
C VAL A 631 32.46 -21.32 9.16
N GLY A 632 31.13 -21.54 9.20
CA GLY A 632 30.27 -21.59 8.03
C GLY A 632 29.96 -20.21 7.49
N GLY A 633 29.72 -20.09 6.17
CA GLY A 633 29.34 -18.83 5.48
C GLY A 633 27.85 -18.50 5.66
N GLY A 634 27.49 -17.23 5.46
CA GLY A 634 26.11 -16.75 5.53
C GLY A 634 25.29 -17.10 4.27
N ALA A 635 23.98 -17.23 4.43
CA ALA A 635 23.09 -17.44 3.29
C ALA A 635 22.64 -16.09 2.71
N ILE A 636 21.83 -15.31 3.42
CA ILE A 636 21.31 -14.02 2.97
C ILE A 636 21.89 -12.89 3.81
N ASN A 637 22.41 -11.85 3.16
CA ASN A 637 22.83 -10.63 3.83
C ASN A 637 22.09 -9.42 3.21
N VAL A 638 21.40 -8.66 4.08
CA VAL A 638 20.64 -7.46 3.71
C VAL A 638 21.50 -6.23 3.99
N SER A 639 22.60 -6.07 3.27
CA SER A 639 23.46 -4.88 3.38
C SER A 639 22.99 -3.85 2.36
N LEU A 640 22.60 -2.65 2.83
CA LEU A 640 22.01 -1.57 2.03
C LEU A 640 22.56 -0.21 2.45
N GLY A 641 22.79 0.67 1.48
CA GLY A 641 23.15 2.08 1.72
C GLY A 641 21.95 2.96 2.08
N THR A 642 20.72 2.54 1.73
CA THR A 642 19.44 3.21 2.00
C THR A 642 18.41 2.19 2.53
N ALA A 643 17.28 2.63 3.08
CA ALA A 643 16.30 1.77 3.72
C ALA A 643 15.02 1.58 2.86
N PRO A 644 15.01 0.65 1.86
CA PRO A 644 13.78 0.22 1.21
C PRO A 644 12.92 -0.60 2.17
N VAL A 645 11.65 -0.82 1.82
CA VAL A 645 10.79 -1.81 2.49
C VAL A 645 11.16 -3.20 1.98
N ILE A 646 11.52 -4.13 2.87
CA ILE A 646 11.98 -5.47 2.49
C ILE A 646 11.08 -6.54 3.08
N ASN A 647 10.57 -7.41 2.20
CA ASN A 647 9.79 -8.58 2.55
C ASN A 647 10.47 -9.84 1.99
N ILE A 648 10.66 -10.84 2.83
CA ILE A 648 11.19 -12.16 2.43
C ILE A 648 10.12 -13.21 2.72
N VAL A 649 9.72 -13.94 1.69
CA VAL A 649 8.83 -15.10 1.79
C VAL A 649 9.64 -16.35 1.49
N ASN A 650 9.83 -17.21 2.47
CA ASN A 650 10.52 -18.49 2.29
C ASN A 650 9.51 -19.63 2.21
N ASN A 651 9.43 -20.25 1.03
CA ASN A 651 8.55 -21.40 0.78
C ASN A 651 9.31 -22.75 0.74
N ASN A 652 10.67 -22.73 0.75
CA ASN A 652 11.46 -23.94 0.71
C ASN A 652 12.58 -23.88 1.77
N PHE A 653 13.83 -23.58 1.41
CA PHE A 653 14.96 -23.71 2.33
C PHE A 653 15.90 -22.51 2.28
N ILE A 654 16.22 -21.94 3.46
CA ILE A 654 17.28 -20.95 3.67
C ILE A 654 18.16 -21.47 4.78
N GLY A 655 19.49 -21.65 4.56
CA GLY A 655 20.38 -22.19 5.56
C GLY A 655 21.76 -21.56 5.58
N GLY A 656 22.20 -21.15 6.78
CA GLY A 656 23.60 -20.81 6.98
C GLY A 656 24.47 -22.05 6.86
N GLY A 657 25.69 -21.92 6.32
CA GLY A 657 26.65 -23.02 6.23
C GLY A 657 26.96 -23.58 7.60
N GLY A 658 27.05 -24.91 7.73
CA GLY A 658 27.42 -25.53 8.97
C GLY A 658 28.90 -25.25 9.32
N GLY A 659 29.25 -25.30 10.59
CA GLY A 659 30.62 -25.20 11.05
C GLY A 659 31.41 -26.48 10.83
N GLY A 660 32.67 -26.38 10.46
CA GLY A 660 33.57 -27.56 10.34
C GLY A 660 33.83 -28.26 11.67
N GLY A 661 34.00 -29.60 11.68
CA GLY A 661 34.40 -30.33 12.88
C GLY A 661 35.84 -30.01 13.32
N GLY A 662 36.11 -29.99 14.60
CA GLY A 662 37.49 -29.83 15.12
C GLY A 662 38.37 -31.05 14.85
N GLY A 663 39.66 -30.85 14.74
CA GLY A 663 40.63 -31.98 14.66
C GLY A 663 40.78 -32.71 15.99
N GLY A 664 41.02 -34.00 15.97
CA GLY A 664 41.28 -34.82 17.17
C GLY A 664 42.68 -34.57 17.73
N GLY A 665 42.89 -34.71 19.03
CA GLY A 665 44.16 -34.56 19.68
C GLY A 665 45.15 -35.73 19.41
N SER A 666 46.44 -35.50 19.56
CA SER A 666 47.48 -36.50 19.43
C SER A 666 47.94 -37.06 20.79
N ALA A 667 48.66 -38.18 20.78
CA ALA A 667 49.22 -38.77 21.99
C ALA A 667 50.58 -39.47 21.71
N VAL A 668 51.51 -39.33 22.63
CA VAL A 668 52.80 -40.02 22.63
C VAL A 668 53.01 -40.66 24.04
N GLY A 669 53.44 -41.93 24.07
CA GLY A 669 53.71 -42.58 25.31
C GLY A 669 54.63 -43.78 25.19
N LEU A 670 55.22 -44.21 26.27
CA LEU A 670 56.08 -45.41 26.29
C LEU A 670 55.21 -46.63 25.96
N PHE A 671 55.68 -47.45 25.03
CA PHE A 671 54.99 -48.64 24.57
C PHE A 671 55.88 -49.86 24.66
N ASP A 672 55.39 -51.02 25.25
CA ASP A 672 56.02 -52.31 25.24
C ASP A 672 55.23 -53.30 24.39
N ALA A 673 55.80 -53.77 23.30
CA ALA A 673 55.18 -54.73 22.37
C ALA A 673 55.16 -56.19 22.85
N GLY A 674 55.72 -56.52 24.06
CA GLY A 674 55.61 -57.82 24.69
C GLY A 674 56.60 -58.86 24.16
N ILE A 675 57.53 -58.60 23.25
CA ILE A 675 58.55 -59.47 22.72
C ILE A 675 59.92 -58.77 22.71
N GLY A 676 60.34 -58.21 23.87
CA GLY A 676 61.72 -57.74 24.06
C GLY A 676 62.06 -56.38 23.42
N GLY A 677 61.07 -55.55 23.03
CA GLY A 677 61.28 -54.21 22.53
C GLY A 677 60.34 -53.20 23.16
N SER A 678 60.87 -52.31 24.00
CA SER A 678 60.16 -51.12 24.41
C SER A 678 60.49 -49.95 23.51
N GLY A 679 59.50 -49.19 23.09
CA GLY A 679 59.62 -48.00 22.26
C GLY A 679 58.52 -47.01 22.53
N PHE A 680 58.54 -45.88 21.83
CA PHE A 680 57.44 -44.91 21.92
C PHE A 680 56.35 -45.25 20.91
N ALA A 681 55.05 -45.26 21.38
CA ALA A 681 53.88 -45.26 20.49
C ALA A 681 53.53 -43.81 20.21
N VAL A 682 53.46 -43.49 18.94
CA VAL A 682 53.25 -42.10 18.42
C VAL A 682 52.01 -42.12 17.55
N VAL A 683 50.96 -41.43 17.99
CA VAL A 683 49.62 -41.48 17.38
C VAL A 683 49.11 -40.06 17.10
N SER A 684 49.00 -39.68 15.84
CA SER A 684 48.45 -38.37 15.45
C SER A 684 46.92 -38.34 15.47
N GLY A 685 46.34 -37.16 15.72
CA GLY A 685 44.91 -36.98 15.75
C GLY A 685 44.21 -37.19 14.41
N GLY A 686 42.93 -37.58 14.42
CA GLY A 686 42.11 -37.65 13.22
C GLY A 686 41.68 -36.24 12.73
N GLY A 687 41.53 -36.08 11.44
CA GLY A 687 41.03 -34.82 10.84
C GLY A 687 39.56 -34.59 11.09
N GLY A 688 39.14 -33.31 11.25
CA GLY A 688 37.74 -32.94 11.36
C GLY A 688 36.96 -33.11 10.04
N GLY A 689 35.64 -33.38 10.14
CA GLY A 689 34.75 -33.46 8.99
C GLY A 689 34.43 -32.10 8.37
N GLY A 690 34.20 -32.07 7.04
CA GLY A 690 33.70 -30.83 6.35
C GLY A 690 32.20 -30.61 6.56
N ALA A 691 31.79 -29.37 6.75
CA ALA A 691 30.39 -29.04 7.01
C ALA A 691 29.49 -29.07 5.74
N ALA A 692 28.19 -29.18 5.94
CA ALA A 692 27.22 -29.19 4.85
C ALA A 692 27.37 -28.00 3.90
N PHE A 693 27.05 -28.22 2.66
CA PHE A 693 27.32 -27.46 1.46
C PHE A 693 28.83 -27.34 1.15
N LEU A 694 29.39 -28.46 0.70
CA LEU A 694 30.74 -28.59 0.13
C LEU A 694 31.89 -28.11 1.05
N GLY A 695 31.74 -28.21 2.38
CA GLY A 695 32.86 -28.08 3.32
C GLY A 695 33.86 -29.25 3.17
N ASN A 696 35.15 -28.91 3.15
CA ASN A 696 36.19 -29.95 3.01
C ASN A 696 36.52 -30.59 4.36
N GLY A 697 36.65 -31.93 4.36
CA GLY A 697 37.27 -32.66 5.46
C GLY A 697 38.79 -32.39 5.49
N SER A 698 39.38 -32.48 6.68
CA SER A 698 40.83 -32.28 6.87
C SER A 698 41.59 -33.57 7.07
N GLY A 699 42.87 -33.51 6.80
CA GLY A 699 43.80 -34.63 7.02
C GLY A 699 44.14 -34.87 8.50
N PRO A 700 44.70 -36.03 8.82
CA PRO A 700 45.24 -36.31 10.13
C PRO A 700 46.39 -35.37 10.49
N GLY A 701 46.75 -35.29 11.77
CA GLY A 701 47.92 -34.58 12.21
C GLY A 701 49.21 -35.18 11.63
N VAL A 702 50.20 -34.31 11.43
CA VAL A 702 51.55 -34.69 10.97
C VAL A 702 52.37 -35.23 12.11
N ILE A 703 53.21 -36.23 11.84
CA ILE A 703 54.16 -36.79 12.76
C ILE A 703 55.57 -36.38 12.25
N ASP A 704 56.20 -35.46 12.98
CA ASP A 704 57.52 -34.88 12.58
C ASP A 704 58.69 -35.53 13.32
N VAL A 705 58.50 -36.68 13.89
CA VAL A 705 59.61 -37.41 14.53
C VAL A 705 60.42 -38.20 13.50
N GLU A 706 61.77 -38.17 13.60
CA GLU A 706 62.61 -39.01 12.76
C GLU A 706 62.37 -40.49 13.07
N TYR A 707 62.13 -41.32 12.02
CA TYR A 707 61.84 -42.72 12.19
C TYR A 707 63.04 -43.44 12.83
N GLN A 708 62.79 -44.09 13.96
CA GLN A 708 63.74 -44.96 14.61
C GLN A 708 63.12 -46.38 14.76
N PRO A 709 63.91 -47.44 14.78
CA PRO A 709 63.40 -48.85 14.90
C PRO A 709 62.53 -49.12 16.13
N SER A 710 62.63 -48.24 17.13
CA SER A 710 61.85 -48.34 18.39
C SER A 710 60.53 -47.54 18.37
N TYR A 711 60.16 -46.89 17.24
CA TYR A 711 58.90 -46.15 17.15
C TYR A 711 57.79 -46.94 16.51
N PHE A 712 56.65 -46.98 17.17
CA PHE A 712 55.41 -47.51 16.64
C PHE A 712 54.54 -46.33 16.20
N ILE A 713 54.45 -46.10 14.89
CA ILE A 713 53.80 -44.90 14.31
C ILE A 713 52.44 -45.29 13.70
N ARG A 714 51.39 -44.55 14.09
CA ARG A 714 50.08 -44.57 13.39
C ARG A 714 49.49 -43.17 13.24
N GLN A 715 48.80 -42.95 12.15
CA GLN A 715 48.07 -41.73 11.89
C GLN A 715 46.56 -41.96 12.04
N GLY A 716 45.84 -40.96 12.54
CA GLY A 716 44.39 -40.88 12.52
C GLY A 716 43.84 -40.87 11.09
N GLY A 717 42.54 -41.08 10.96
CA GLY A 717 41.85 -41.05 9.67
C GLY A 717 41.64 -39.61 9.15
N ILE A 718 41.41 -39.51 7.83
CA ILE A 718 41.02 -38.29 7.16
C ILE A 718 39.54 -38.03 7.50
N GLY A 719 39.17 -36.77 7.80
CA GLY A 719 37.77 -36.34 7.85
C GLY A 719 37.14 -36.34 6.46
N THR A 720 35.87 -36.67 6.37
CA THR A 720 35.21 -36.75 5.09
C THR A 720 34.72 -35.37 4.61
N ASN A 721 34.74 -35.16 3.27
CA ASN A 721 34.11 -33.99 2.67
C ASN A 721 32.58 -34.03 2.83
N ALA A 722 31.94 -32.89 2.91
CA ALA A 722 30.48 -32.77 2.81
C ALA A 722 30.01 -32.86 1.34
N SER A 723 28.79 -33.31 1.14
CA SER A 723 28.01 -33.08 -0.08
C SER A 723 27.14 -31.84 0.07
N GLN A 724 26.31 -31.53 -0.95
CA GLN A 724 25.39 -30.37 -0.86
C GLN A 724 24.41 -30.45 0.32
N LEU A 725 23.98 -31.65 0.70
CA LEU A 725 22.95 -31.84 1.72
C LEU A 725 23.44 -32.59 2.97
N VAL A 726 24.62 -33.17 2.99
CA VAL A 726 25.12 -34.02 4.07
C VAL A 726 26.46 -33.50 4.59
N SER A 727 26.56 -33.29 5.90
CA SER A 727 27.81 -32.94 6.58
C SER A 727 28.77 -34.12 6.64
N GLY A 728 30.07 -33.82 6.58
CA GLY A 728 31.13 -34.83 6.66
C GLY A 728 31.36 -35.35 8.07
N ALA A 729 31.74 -36.59 8.20
CA ALA A 729 32.13 -37.18 9.49
C ALA A 729 33.60 -36.90 9.82
N GLY A 730 33.94 -36.83 11.11
CA GLY A 730 35.31 -36.74 11.58
C GLY A 730 36.10 -37.98 11.30
N GLY A 731 37.40 -37.83 11.07
CA GLY A 731 38.34 -38.91 10.87
C GLY A 731 38.45 -39.81 12.12
N ILE A 732 38.61 -41.09 11.92
CA ILE A 732 38.70 -42.08 13.00
C ILE A 732 39.99 -41.88 13.79
N LEU A 733 39.96 -42.30 15.09
CA LEU A 733 41.15 -42.37 15.95
C LEU A 733 42.13 -43.44 15.44
N ALA A 734 43.40 -43.27 15.75
CA ALA A 734 44.41 -44.31 15.65
C ALA A 734 44.78 -44.79 17.09
N SER A 735 45.10 -46.06 17.26
CA SER A 735 45.51 -46.60 18.53
C SER A 735 46.54 -47.71 18.43
N PHE A 736 47.35 -47.82 19.42
CA PHE A 736 48.21 -48.95 19.73
C PHE A 736 47.87 -49.58 21.08
N THR A 737 47.79 -50.87 21.15
CA THR A 737 47.59 -51.65 22.39
C THR A 737 48.71 -52.60 22.56
N GLY A 738 49.37 -52.63 23.76
CA GLY A 738 50.45 -53.57 24.16
C GLY A 738 50.29 -53.96 25.62
N ASN A 739 51.32 -54.66 26.14
CA ASN A 739 51.28 -55.19 27.53
C ASN A 739 51.22 -54.12 28.62
N LEU A 740 51.60 -52.86 28.34
CA LEU A 740 51.54 -51.76 29.27
C LEU A 740 50.26 -50.93 29.16
N GLY A 741 49.38 -51.24 28.19
CA GLY A 741 48.11 -50.59 27.98
C GLY A 741 47.92 -50.03 26.56
N THR A 742 47.10 -49.02 26.39
CA THR A 742 46.72 -48.46 25.11
C THR A 742 47.05 -46.98 24.99
N VAL A 743 47.65 -46.53 23.88
CA VAL A 743 47.85 -45.15 23.43
C VAL A 743 46.92 -44.86 22.26
N SER A 744 46.13 -43.92 22.42
CA SER A 744 45.12 -43.58 21.37
C SER A 744 45.10 -42.08 21.06
N SER A 745 44.94 -41.74 19.77
CA SER A 745 44.62 -40.35 19.39
C SER A 745 43.16 -40.02 19.59
N GLY A 746 42.83 -38.75 19.57
CA GLY A 746 41.43 -38.32 19.48
C GLY A 746 40.84 -38.51 18.08
N LYS A 747 39.57 -38.85 18.04
CA LYS A 747 38.77 -38.82 16.83
C LYS A 747 38.53 -37.38 16.40
N GLY A 748 38.53 -37.09 15.11
CA GLY A 748 38.09 -35.79 14.61
C GLY A 748 36.60 -35.54 14.88
N GLY A 749 36.21 -34.30 15.14
CA GLY A 749 34.84 -33.87 15.32
C GLY A 749 34.03 -34.00 14.04
N ASN A 750 32.75 -34.32 14.14
CA ASN A 750 31.83 -34.26 13.03
C ASN A 750 31.51 -32.80 12.68
N ALA A 751 31.28 -32.53 11.42
CA ALA A 751 30.82 -31.23 10.97
C ALA A 751 29.35 -30.96 11.33
N GLY A 752 28.98 -29.69 11.47
CA GLY A 752 27.60 -29.23 11.65
C GLY A 752 26.75 -29.38 10.37
N ALA A 753 25.48 -29.68 10.55
CA ALA A 753 24.48 -29.51 9.51
C ALA A 753 24.27 -28.03 9.21
N PHE A 754 23.41 -27.69 8.24
CA PHE A 754 23.06 -26.27 7.98
C PHE A 754 22.64 -25.55 9.27
N GLY A 755 23.20 -24.40 9.51
CA GLY A 755 22.92 -23.57 10.70
C GLY A 755 23.36 -24.16 12.04
N ALA A 756 24.13 -25.25 12.05
CA ALA A 756 24.66 -25.87 13.24
C ALA A 756 26.19 -25.80 13.30
N SER A 757 26.74 -25.58 14.50
CA SER A 757 28.18 -25.63 14.72
C SER A 757 28.73 -27.05 14.58
N GLY A 758 29.98 -27.18 14.18
CA GLY A 758 30.69 -28.43 14.18
C GLY A 758 30.95 -28.94 15.61
N SER A 759 31.19 -30.24 15.78
CA SER A 759 31.56 -30.80 17.08
C SER A 759 33.05 -30.70 17.35
N THR A 760 33.42 -30.63 18.61
CA THR A 760 34.82 -30.68 19.07
C THR A 760 35.42 -32.05 18.73
N GLY A 761 36.67 -32.10 18.36
CA GLY A 761 37.42 -33.35 18.27
C GLY A 761 37.75 -33.89 19.65
N ASP A 762 37.89 -35.20 19.72
CA ASP A 762 38.27 -35.88 21.02
C ASP A 762 39.73 -35.58 21.37
N ASN A 763 40.04 -35.59 22.64
CA ASN A 763 41.42 -35.48 23.14
C ASN A 763 42.20 -36.78 22.88
N GLY A 764 43.52 -36.70 22.74
CA GLY A 764 44.38 -37.85 22.84
C GLY A 764 44.26 -38.56 24.19
N SER A 765 44.32 -39.87 24.26
CA SER A 765 44.18 -40.65 25.49
C SER A 765 45.35 -41.64 25.68
N PHE A 766 45.63 -41.91 26.92
CA PHE A 766 46.70 -42.79 27.35
C PHE A 766 46.17 -43.68 28.50
N GLY A 767 46.29 -44.93 28.35
CA GLY A 767 45.80 -45.93 29.33
C GLY A 767 46.87 -46.90 29.78
N ILE A 768 48.04 -46.38 30.21
CA ILE A 768 49.19 -47.17 30.74
C ILE A 768 49.51 -46.73 32.15
N ASP A 769 49.74 -47.65 33.03
CA ASP A 769 50.22 -47.38 34.40
C ASP A 769 51.76 -47.13 34.41
N GLY A 770 52.22 -45.89 34.77
CA GLY A 770 53.58 -45.59 35.19
C GLY A 770 54.57 -45.04 34.15
N GLY A 771 54.14 -44.55 33.01
CA GLY A 771 54.96 -43.89 31.98
C GLY A 771 54.81 -42.37 31.89
N THR A 772 55.78 -41.68 31.26
CA THR A 772 55.68 -40.26 30.93
C THR A 772 54.72 -40.07 29.76
N GLU A 773 53.69 -39.29 30.00
CA GLU A 773 52.61 -39.10 29.04
C GLU A 773 52.60 -37.69 28.43
N PHE A 774 52.45 -37.61 27.07
CA PHE A 774 52.20 -36.37 26.39
C PHE A 774 50.99 -36.57 25.52
N LYS A 775 49.93 -35.75 25.79
CA LYS A 775 48.67 -35.76 25.03
C LYS A 775 48.21 -34.37 24.74
N SER A 776 47.52 -34.18 23.62
CA SER A 776 46.95 -32.90 23.23
C SER A 776 45.42 -32.95 23.22
N ASN A 777 44.82 -31.78 23.23
CA ASN A 777 43.39 -31.63 23.16
C ASN A 777 42.90 -31.69 21.71
N GLY A 778 41.67 -32.10 21.52
CA GLY A 778 40.95 -31.92 20.25
C GLY A 778 40.62 -30.45 20.01
N GLY A 779 40.64 -30.04 18.76
CA GLY A 779 40.24 -28.70 18.34
C GLY A 779 38.72 -28.50 18.50
N ALA A 780 38.30 -27.28 18.81
CA ALA A 780 36.88 -26.91 18.83
C ALA A 780 36.25 -27.00 17.42
N GLY A 781 34.95 -27.29 17.37
CA GLY A 781 34.19 -27.18 16.12
C GLY A 781 34.01 -25.72 15.69
N GLY A 782 33.94 -25.45 14.39
CA GLY A 782 33.62 -24.14 13.84
C GLY A 782 32.17 -23.71 14.13
N ALA A 783 31.95 -22.42 14.29
CA ALA A 783 30.60 -21.89 14.42
C ALA A 783 29.79 -22.02 13.10
N ALA A 784 28.50 -22.09 13.19
CA ALA A 784 27.61 -22.01 12.02
C ALA A 784 27.59 -20.61 11.42
N GLY A 785 27.33 -20.51 10.10
CA GLY A 785 26.95 -19.29 9.43
C GLY A 785 25.50 -18.89 9.72
N PHE A 786 25.15 -17.65 9.50
CA PHE A 786 23.79 -17.16 9.64
C PHE A 786 22.90 -17.54 8.43
N ALA A 787 21.59 -17.73 8.68
CA ALA A 787 20.61 -17.88 7.63
C ALA A 787 20.22 -16.54 6.99
N VAL A 788 19.93 -15.52 7.81
CA VAL A 788 19.62 -14.15 7.35
C VAL A 788 20.28 -13.15 8.30
N ASP A 789 21.06 -12.23 7.75
CA ASP A 789 21.59 -11.06 8.44
C ASP A 789 20.87 -9.81 7.95
N LYS A 790 20.12 -9.16 8.84
CA LYS A 790 19.32 -7.95 8.57
C LYS A 790 20.14 -6.66 8.62
N ASN A 791 21.36 -6.70 9.15
CA ASN A 791 22.22 -5.52 9.34
C ASN A 791 21.53 -4.32 10.03
N GLY A 792 20.68 -4.58 11.02
CA GLY A 792 19.95 -3.54 11.73
C GLY A 792 18.73 -2.96 10.99
N LEU A 793 18.36 -3.51 9.83
CA LEU A 793 17.24 -3.05 9.01
C LEU A 793 15.93 -3.75 9.41
N THR A 794 14.80 -3.06 9.14
CA THR A 794 13.48 -3.66 9.32
C THR A 794 13.16 -4.56 8.13
N VAL A 795 13.24 -5.88 8.33
CA VAL A 795 12.94 -6.89 7.33
C VAL A 795 11.80 -7.77 7.82
N THR A 796 10.72 -7.84 7.05
CA THR A 796 9.59 -8.73 7.31
C THR A 796 9.89 -10.11 6.72
N ILE A 797 9.86 -11.18 7.53
CA ILE A 797 10.10 -12.55 7.07
C ILE A 797 8.85 -13.40 7.32
N THR A 798 8.29 -13.95 6.25
CA THR A 798 7.23 -14.96 6.27
C THR A 798 7.85 -16.31 5.94
N ASN A 799 7.84 -17.25 6.88
CA ASN A 799 8.46 -18.57 6.69
C ASN A 799 7.42 -19.68 6.59
N ASN A 800 7.24 -20.21 5.39
CA ASN A 800 6.39 -21.36 5.10
C ASN A 800 7.22 -22.65 4.90
N GLY A 801 8.56 -22.54 4.80
CA GLY A 801 9.53 -23.61 4.59
C GLY A 801 10.42 -23.82 5.81
N THR A 802 11.72 -23.99 5.60
CA THR A 802 12.72 -24.16 6.65
C THR A 802 13.76 -23.05 6.63
N ILE A 803 14.03 -22.46 7.80
CA ILE A 803 15.18 -21.57 8.03
C ILE A 803 16.12 -22.27 9.01
N ALA A 804 17.34 -22.62 8.59
CA ALA A 804 18.36 -23.31 9.37
C ALA A 804 19.53 -22.37 9.67
N GLY A 805 19.68 -21.92 10.92
CA GLY A 805 20.67 -20.97 11.38
C GLY A 805 20.10 -19.68 11.95
N ALA A 806 20.95 -18.80 12.45
CA ALA A 806 20.55 -17.56 13.09
C ALA A 806 19.93 -16.58 12.08
N VAL A 807 18.85 -15.90 12.49
CA VAL A 807 18.36 -14.65 11.86
C VAL A 807 18.87 -13.54 12.76
N ILE A 808 19.87 -12.76 12.26
CA ILE A 808 20.51 -11.70 13.04
C ILE A 808 19.83 -10.36 12.73
N ALA A 809 19.81 -9.49 13.75
CA ALA A 809 19.15 -8.17 13.66
C ALA A 809 19.95 -7.19 12.78
#